data_dcf3982169168862eb7f2fda3c9b3662
#
_entry.id   dcf3982169168862eb7f2fda3c9b3662
#
_cell.length_a   1.000
_cell.length_b   1.000
_cell.length_c   1.000
_cell.angle_alpha   90.00
_cell.angle_beta   90.00
_cell.angle_gamma   90.00
#
_symmetry.space_group_name_H-M   'P 1'
#
loop_
_entity.id
_entity.type
_entity.pdbx_description
1 polymer ?
#
loop_
_entity_poly.entity_id
_entity_poly.type
_entity_poly.pdbx_seq_one_letter_code
_entity_poly.pdbx_strand_id
1 'polypeptide(L)'
;MSETPQHVYPKASVGEQSANVAPNPDFPQLEQDVLRYWDTNGTFQKSIDENPSGEHSSNEFVFFDGPPFANGLPHYGHLLTGYAKDVVPRYQTMKGRRVNRVFGWDTHGLPAELEAQKELGIDSVDQIEQMGIDKFNDACRASVLKYVNEWRDYVHRQARWVDFEHGYKTLDIPYMESVMWAFKTLYEKGLAYKGYRVLPYCPKDQTPLSAHELRMDADVYQDRQDTTVSVAVKLRDEDDAYAVFWTTTPWTVPTNFAIVVGADIDYVEVRPKEGKFAGKKFYFAKALLGSYNKELGEDYEVVRELKGSDMVGWRYYPVFPYFASEQATAEGGTPGPNAYQILTADYVDTAEGTGLVHQAPYGEDDMNTLNAHDITSVDVLDSGCRFTSLCPDYEGMFVFDANLPILRNLRAGDGPLAQMPEDQRALLFQEKSYVHSYPHCWRCGTPLIYKPVSSWFVSVTKIKPRLLELNQEINWIPDNVKDGQFGKWLSNARDWSISRNRFWGSPIPVWVSDDPKYPRVDVYGSLDELKADFGDYPRDHEGNINMHRPYIDELTRPNPDDPTGKSTMHRISDVLDCWFESGSMPFAQYHYPFENKEYFEQHFPSDFIVEYIGQTRGWFYLLHVMATALFDKPAFKNVICHGIV
;
A
#
# COMPACT_ATOMS: atom_id res chain seq x y z
N MET A 1 -9.28 61.39 -9.86
CA MET A 1 -10.73 61.07 -9.82
C MET A 1 -10.82 59.63 -9.39
N SER A 2 -11.26 59.37 -8.17
CA SER A 2 -11.46 58.02 -7.67
C SER A 2 -12.64 57.43 -8.41
N GLU A 3 -12.39 56.43 -9.24
CA GLU A 3 -13.48 55.65 -9.81
C GLU A 3 -14.27 55.01 -8.67
N THR A 4 -15.54 55.34 -8.57
CA THR A 4 -16.47 54.69 -7.64
C THR A 4 -16.52 53.21 -8.00
N PRO A 5 -16.37 52.27 -7.05
CA PRO A 5 -16.43 50.85 -7.38
C PRO A 5 -17.72 50.55 -8.11
N GLN A 6 -17.61 50.01 -9.31
CA GLN A 6 -18.76 49.59 -10.09
C GLN A 6 -19.45 48.43 -9.34
N HIS A 7 -20.72 48.63 -8.95
CA HIS A 7 -21.47 47.59 -8.26
C HIS A 7 -21.73 46.44 -9.23
N VAL A 8 -21.18 45.28 -8.93
CA VAL A 8 -21.35 44.03 -9.71
C VAL A 8 -22.71 43.37 -9.48
N TYR A 9 -23.28 43.61 -8.33
CA TYR A 9 -24.57 43.02 -7.96
C TYR A 9 -25.74 43.90 -8.40
N PRO A 10 -26.79 43.33 -9.03
CA PRO A 10 -27.96 44.09 -9.39
C PRO A 10 -28.65 44.61 -8.12
N LYS A 11 -28.95 45.91 -8.09
CA LYS A 11 -29.70 46.53 -7.02
C LYS A 11 -31.21 46.28 -7.24
N ALA A 12 -31.95 45.92 -6.21
CA ALA A 12 -33.38 45.73 -6.32
C ALA A 12 -34.15 47.02 -6.67
N SER A 13 -33.58 48.19 -6.34
CA SER A 13 -34.08 49.49 -6.73
C SER A 13 -32.98 50.53 -6.75
N VAL A 14 -33.12 51.53 -7.60
CA VAL A 14 -32.27 52.75 -7.64
C VAL A 14 -33.20 53.95 -7.52
N GLY A 15 -33.32 54.51 -6.34
CA GLY A 15 -34.30 55.55 -6.04
C GLY A 15 -35.74 55.00 -6.16
N GLU A 16 -36.62 55.75 -6.86
CA GLU A 16 -38.00 55.34 -7.12
C GLU A 16 -38.16 54.37 -8.33
N GLN A 17 -37.06 54.08 -9.04
CA GLN A 17 -37.07 53.19 -10.21
C GLN A 17 -36.74 51.75 -9.80
N SER A 18 -37.52 50.77 -10.28
CA SER A 18 -37.19 49.36 -10.15
C SER A 18 -35.93 49.06 -10.98
N ALA A 19 -35.01 48.23 -10.43
CA ALA A 19 -33.91 47.74 -11.18
C ALA A 19 -34.41 46.93 -12.41
N ASN A 20 -33.95 47.28 -13.61
CA ASN A 20 -34.18 46.43 -14.78
C ASN A 20 -33.33 45.16 -14.66
N VAL A 21 -33.78 44.23 -13.85
CA VAL A 21 -33.20 42.89 -13.80
C VAL A 21 -33.83 42.11 -14.96
N ALA A 22 -33.01 41.56 -15.83
CA ALA A 22 -33.48 40.73 -16.93
C ALA A 22 -34.32 39.56 -16.38
N PRO A 23 -35.45 39.23 -16.97
CA PRO A 23 -36.32 38.12 -16.51
C PRO A 23 -35.57 36.78 -16.56
N ASN A 24 -34.56 36.64 -17.40
CA ASN A 24 -33.67 35.50 -17.53
C ASN A 24 -32.23 36.00 -17.31
N PRO A 25 -31.68 35.99 -16.09
CA PRO A 25 -30.32 36.42 -15.85
C PRO A 25 -29.32 35.48 -16.55
N ASP A 26 -28.29 36.06 -17.14
CA ASP A 26 -27.13 35.31 -17.64
C ASP A 26 -26.21 34.97 -16.45
N PHE A 27 -26.47 33.83 -15.81
CA PHE A 27 -25.68 33.41 -14.64
C PHE A 27 -24.19 33.23 -14.95
N PRO A 28 -23.77 32.62 -16.09
CA PRO A 28 -22.35 32.54 -16.42
C PRO A 28 -21.65 33.91 -16.49
N GLN A 29 -22.30 34.90 -17.10
CA GLN A 29 -21.74 36.26 -17.18
C GLN A 29 -21.72 36.93 -15.80
N LEU A 30 -22.78 36.79 -15.01
CA LEU A 30 -22.84 37.34 -13.64
C LEU A 30 -21.73 36.75 -12.76
N GLU A 31 -21.52 35.44 -12.84
CA GLU A 31 -20.47 34.75 -12.08
C GLU A 31 -19.07 35.27 -12.46
N GLN A 32 -18.79 35.42 -13.76
CA GLN A 32 -17.51 35.97 -14.24
C GLN A 32 -17.31 37.42 -13.79
N ASP A 33 -18.37 38.23 -13.76
CA ASP A 33 -18.31 39.60 -13.28
C ASP A 33 -18.01 39.67 -11.78
N VAL A 34 -18.58 38.76 -10.99
CA VAL A 34 -18.31 38.64 -9.53
C VAL A 34 -16.88 38.21 -9.30
N LEU A 35 -16.38 37.20 -10.02
CA LEU A 35 -14.99 36.73 -9.93
C LEU A 35 -14.00 37.86 -10.22
N ARG A 36 -14.23 38.60 -11.32
CA ARG A 36 -13.41 39.76 -11.70
C ARG A 36 -13.42 40.84 -10.62
N TYR A 37 -14.59 41.08 -9.99
CA TYR A 37 -14.70 42.02 -8.87
C TYR A 37 -13.86 41.56 -7.69
N TRP A 38 -13.94 40.27 -7.32
CA TRP A 38 -13.16 39.74 -6.20
C TRP A 38 -11.68 39.83 -6.42
N ASP A 39 -11.21 39.49 -7.62
CA ASP A 39 -9.80 39.57 -7.99
C ASP A 39 -9.28 41.01 -7.92
N THR A 40 -10.03 41.96 -8.56
CA THR A 40 -9.65 43.38 -8.61
C THR A 40 -9.59 44.00 -7.22
N ASN A 41 -10.47 43.60 -6.33
CA ASN A 41 -10.57 44.18 -4.99
C ASN A 41 -9.81 43.37 -3.92
N GLY A 42 -9.20 42.24 -4.25
CA GLY A 42 -8.54 41.37 -3.29
C GLY A 42 -9.50 40.88 -2.20
N THR A 43 -10.75 40.53 -2.58
CA THR A 43 -11.84 40.27 -1.62
C THR A 43 -11.51 39.11 -0.69
N PHE A 44 -10.89 38.03 -1.21
CA PHE A 44 -10.50 36.87 -0.40
C PHE A 44 -9.46 37.28 0.67
N GLN A 45 -8.38 37.98 0.28
CA GLN A 45 -7.35 38.41 1.22
C GLN A 45 -7.92 39.37 2.27
N LYS A 46 -8.76 40.32 1.87
CA LYS A 46 -9.45 41.23 2.82
C LYS A 46 -10.28 40.45 3.84
N SER A 47 -10.94 39.39 3.44
CA SER A 47 -11.74 38.57 4.36
C SER A 47 -10.89 37.86 5.43
N ILE A 48 -9.60 37.66 5.16
CA ILE A 48 -8.63 37.19 6.15
C ILE A 48 -8.13 38.36 7.03
N ASP A 49 -7.73 39.44 6.40
CA ASP A 49 -7.08 40.59 7.09
C ASP A 49 -8.05 41.33 8.03
N GLU A 50 -9.33 41.43 7.65
CA GLU A 50 -10.38 42.08 8.45
C GLU A 50 -10.82 41.24 9.67
N ASN A 51 -10.53 39.94 9.69
CA ASN A 51 -10.86 39.05 10.80
C ASN A 51 -9.59 38.80 11.64
N PRO A 52 -9.48 39.35 12.85
CA PRO A 52 -8.31 39.15 13.69
C PRO A 52 -8.18 37.70 14.18
N SER A 53 -6.96 37.24 14.35
CA SER A 53 -6.66 35.89 14.91
C SER A 53 -7.17 35.73 16.35
N GLY A 54 -7.28 36.81 17.10
CA GLY A 54 -7.56 36.76 18.53
C GLY A 54 -6.33 36.40 19.36
N GLU A 55 -6.45 36.49 20.67
CA GLU A 55 -5.38 36.08 21.58
C GLU A 55 -5.18 34.56 21.48
N HIS A 56 -3.93 34.12 21.31
CA HIS A 56 -3.57 32.71 21.08
C HIS A 56 -4.38 32.04 19.97
N SER A 57 -4.63 32.75 18.88
CA SER A 57 -5.38 32.26 17.71
C SER A 57 -6.83 31.84 17.99
N SER A 58 -7.42 32.32 19.09
CA SER A 58 -8.76 31.91 19.56
C SER A 58 -9.90 32.21 18.58
N ASN A 59 -9.69 33.10 17.61
CA ASN A 59 -10.67 33.44 16.57
C ASN A 59 -10.35 32.80 15.22
N GLU A 60 -9.35 31.97 15.13
CA GLU A 60 -9.06 31.24 13.89
C GLU A 60 -9.94 29.98 13.77
N PHE A 61 -10.29 29.64 12.54
CA PHE A 61 -10.91 28.37 12.18
C PHE A 61 -9.96 27.64 11.26
N VAL A 62 -9.40 26.54 11.74
CA VAL A 62 -8.36 25.78 11.07
C VAL A 62 -8.96 24.76 10.13
N PHE A 63 -8.72 24.92 8.85
CA PHE A 63 -9.14 24.02 7.79
C PHE A 63 -7.93 23.38 7.13
N PHE A 64 -7.88 22.05 7.08
CA PHE A 64 -6.89 21.33 6.31
C PHE A 64 -7.50 20.85 5.00
N ASP A 65 -6.84 21.17 3.91
CA ASP A 65 -7.23 20.81 2.55
C ASP A 65 -6.42 19.58 2.08
N GLY A 66 -7.10 18.52 1.65
CA GLY A 66 -6.45 17.32 1.12
C GLY A 66 -5.73 17.65 -0.20
N PRO A 67 -4.41 17.37 -0.30
CA PRO A 67 -3.63 17.71 -1.48
C PRO A 67 -3.93 16.77 -2.65
N PRO A 68 -4.35 17.28 -3.81
CA PRO A 68 -4.45 16.46 -5.02
C PRO A 68 -3.10 16.30 -5.70
N PHE A 69 -3.01 15.30 -6.59
CA PHE A 69 -1.93 15.20 -7.58
C PHE A 69 -2.19 16.17 -8.75
N ALA A 70 -1.20 16.97 -9.13
CA ALA A 70 -1.30 17.90 -10.26
C ALA A 70 -0.90 17.29 -11.62
N ASN A 71 -0.70 15.99 -11.70
CA ASN A 71 -0.40 15.26 -12.93
C ASN A 71 -1.66 14.74 -13.66
N GLY A 72 -2.86 15.05 -13.15
CA GLY A 72 -4.15 14.77 -13.76
C GLY A 72 -5.07 16.00 -13.75
N LEU A 73 -6.01 16.05 -14.70
CA LEU A 73 -7.03 17.11 -14.76
C LEU A 73 -8.10 16.92 -13.67
N PRO A 74 -8.69 18.01 -13.15
CA PRO A 74 -9.82 17.91 -12.24
C PRO A 74 -11.03 17.26 -12.92
N HIS A 75 -11.86 16.59 -12.13
CA HIS A 75 -13.08 15.91 -12.59
C HIS A 75 -14.27 16.19 -11.66
N TYR A 76 -15.44 15.66 -11.96
CA TYR A 76 -16.69 15.92 -11.21
C TYR A 76 -16.61 15.61 -9.70
N GLY A 77 -15.87 14.58 -9.32
CA GLY A 77 -15.64 14.27 -7.89
C GLY A 77 -15.02 15.44 -7.13
N HIS A 78 -14.09 16.16 -7.75
CA HIS A 78 -13.49 17.36 -7.17
C HIS A 78 -14.47 18.54 -7.08
N LEU A 79 -15.51 18.57 -7.93
CA LEU A 79 -16.53 19.63 -7.90
C LEU A 79 -17.32 19.64 -6.59
N LEU A 80 -17.87 18.49 -6.19
CA LEU A 80 -18.64 18.37 -4.94
C LEU A 80 -17.77 18.65 -3.72
N THR A 81 -16.60 18.02 -3.65
CA THR A 81 -15.64 18.24 -2.57
C THR A 81 -15.23 19.72 -2.50
N GLY A 82 -14.95 20.36 -3.65
CA GLY A 82 -14.59 21.77 -3.75
C GLY A 82 -15.66 22.71 -3.18
N TYR A 83 -16.93 22.43 -3.41
CA TYR A 83 -18.03 23.19 -2.81
C TYR A 83 -18.05 23.09 -1.28
N ALA A 84 -17.90 21.88 -0.74
CA ALA A 84 -17.86 21.70 0.70
C ALA A 84 -16.64 22.37 1.33
N LYS A 85 -15.48 22.31 0.67
CA LYS A 85 -14.24 22.99 1.04
C LYS A 85 -14.35 24.52 1.03
N ASP A 86 -15.31 25.08 0.31
CA ASP A 86 -15.58 26.54 0.31
C ASP A 86 -16.71 26.95 1.25
N VAL A 87 -17.83 26.25 1.23
CA VAL A 87 -19.05 26.62 1.96
C VAL A 87 -18.80 26.73 3.48
N VAL A 88 -18.15 25.73 4.08
CA VAL A 88 -17.89 25.74 5.52
C VAL A 88 -16.90 26.82 5.93
N PRO A 89 -15.71 26.95 5.32
CA PRO A 89 -14.79 28.05 5.59
C PRO A 89 -15.41 29.44 5.33
N ARG A 90 -16.19 29.60 4.25
CA ARG A 90 -16.86 30.86 3.92
C ARG A 90 -17.90 31.22 4.99
N TYR A 91 -18.69 30.26 5.47
CA TYR A 91 -19.62 30.47 6.57
C TYR A 91 -18.91 30.93 7.86
N GLN A 92 -17.77 30.32 8.19
CA GLN A 92 -16.98 30.72 9.34
C GLN A 92 -16.38 32.13 9.17
N THR A 93 -15.94 32.48 7.96
CA THR A 93 -15.51 33.86 7.63
C THR A 93 -16.66 34.85 7.84
N MET A 94 -17.87 34.54 7.39
CA MET A 94 -19.07 35.39 7.61
C MET A 94 -19.44 35.55 9.08
N LYS A 95 -19.03 34.61 9.93
CA LYS A 95 -19.18 34.71 11.40
C LYS A 95 -18.07 35.54 12.06
N GLY A 96 -17.18 36.12 11.29
CA GLY A 96 -16.05 36.93 11.79
C GLY A 96 -14.82 36.13 12.19
N ARG A 97 -14.73 34.86 11.81
CA ARG A 97 -13.54 34.06 12.05
C ARG A 97 -12.48 34.29 10.98
N ARG A 98 -11.23 34.27 11.39
CA ARG A 98 -10.09 34.23 10.46
C ARG A 98 -9.95 32.78 9.95
N VAL A 99 -9.98 32.61 8.64
CA VAL A 99 -9.87 31.29 7.99
C VAL A 99 -8.82 31.33 6.90
N ASN A 100 -7.63 30.88 7.22
CA ASN A 100 -6.56 30.67 6.24
C ASN A 100 -6.89 29.41 5.42
N ARG A 101 -6.71 29.49 4.09
CA ARG A 101 -6.98 28.41 3.15
C ARG A 101 -5.84 28.32 2.17
N VAL A 102 -5.03 27.28 2.25
CA VAL A 102 -3.91 27.05 1.35
C VAL A 102 -4.16 25.81 0.52
N PHE A 103 -3.73 25.84 -0.75
CA PHE A 103 -3.83 24.71 -1.65
C PHE A 103 -2.49 23.93 -1.65
N GLY A 104 -2.53 22.69 -1.22
CA GLY A 104 -1.36 21.82 -1.21
C GLY A 104 -1.33 20.87 -2.39
N TRP A 105 -0.16 20.29 -2.67
CA TRP A 105 0.06 19.36 -3.76
C TRP A 105 0.79 18.11 -3.29
N ASP A 106 0.19 16.94 -3.59
CA ASP A 106 0.94 15.69 -3.60
C ASP A 106 1.78 15.62 -4.87
N THR A 107 3.08 15.51 -4.71
CA THR A 107 4.03 15.59 -5.84
C THR A 107 4.95 14.38 -5.93
N HIS A 108 4.82 13.40 -5.05
CA HIS A 108 5.64 12.21 -4.99
C HIS A 108 4.84 10.93 -5.23
N GLY A 109 5.58 9.85 -5.44
CA GLY A 109 5.06 8.49 -5.50
C GLY A 109 4.81 7.97 -6.90
N LEU A 110 4.38 6.73 -6.94
CA LEU A 110 4.23 5.97 -8.18
C LEU A 110 3.29 6.61 -9.21
N PRO A 111 2.19 7.30 -8.86
CA PRO A 111 1.38 7.99 -9.88
C PRO A 111 2.16 9.02 -10.70
N ALA A 112 3.09 9.73 -10.07
CA ALA A 112 3.97 10.67 -10.76
C ALA A 112 4.99 9.96 -11.65
N GLU A 113 5.58 8.87 -11.17
CA GLU A 113 6.52 8.05 -11.93
C GLU A 113 5.88 7.42 -13.16
N LEU A 114 4.65 6.89 -13.04
CA LEU A 114 3.94 6.27 -14.15
C LEU A 114 3.64 7.26 -15.29
N GLU A 115 3.28 8.51 -14.97
CA GLU A 115 3.09 9.53 -16.00
C GLU A 115 4.43 9.90 -16.66
N ALA A 116 5.50 10.07 -15.88
CA ALA A 116 6.84 10.29 -16.43
C ALA A 116 7.32 9.11 -17.30
N GLN A 117 7.12 7.87 -16.87
CA GLN A 117 7.44 6.68 -17.67
C GLN A 117 6.69 6.68 -19.01
N LYS A 118 5.40 7.01 -18.99
CA LYS A 118 4.57 7.10 -20.20
C LYS A 118 5.08 8.19 -21.14
N GLU A 119 5.42 9.38 -20.62
CA GLU A 119 5.98 10.48 -21.41
C GLU A 119 7.35 10.14 -22.03
N LEU A 120 8.17 9.38 -21.31
CA LEU A 120 9.50 8.93 -21.73
C LEU A 120 9.48 7.66 -22.59
N GLY A 121 8.34 6.95 -22.67
CA GLY A 121 8.23 5.66 -23.36
C GLY A 121 9.01 4.54 -22.66
N ILE A 122 9.05 4.54 -21.34
CA ILE A 122 9.76 3.56 -20.49
C ILE A 122 8.74 2.61 -19.85
N ASP A 123 9.02 1.30 -19.91
CA ASP A 123 8.10 0.27 -19.41
C ASP A 123 8.63 -0.53 -18.21
N SER A 124 9.91 -0.38 -17.85
CA SER A 124 10.53 -1.19 -16.79
C SER A 124 11.44 -0.38 -15.88
N VAL A 125 11.67 -0.92 -14.67
CA VAL A 125 12.61 -0.39 -13.68
C VAL A 125 14.05 -0.38 -14.24
N ASP A 126 14.45 -1.44 -14.93
CA ASP A 126 15.79 -1.55 -15.53
C ASP A 126 16.09 -0.42 -16.54
N GLN A 127 15.07 0.02 -17.29
CA GLN A 127 15.22 1.14 -18.22
C GLN A 127 15.39 2.47 -17.50
N ILE A 128 14.78 2.63 -16.32
CA ILE A 128 15.00 3.82 -15.48
C ILE A 128 16.45 3.85 -14.99
N GLU A 129 16.96 2.73 -14.49
CA GLU A 129 18.34 2.63 -14.02
C GLU A 129 19.36 2.86 -15.15
N GLN A 130 19.08 2.35 -16.35
CA GLN A 130 19.93 2.59 -17.54
C GLN A 130 19.91 4.05 -18.00
N MET A 131 18.79 4.75 -17.87
CA MET A 131 18.67 6.18 -18.17
C MET A 131 19.46 7.04 -17.19
N GLY A 132 19.50 6.65 -15.92
CA GLY A 132 19.96 7.40 -14.76
C GLY A 132 18.81 7.93 -13.91
N ILE A 133 18.89 7.66 -12.61
CA ILE A 133 17.87 8.02 -11.62
C ILE A 133 17.67 9.54 -11.57
N ASP A 134 18.73 10.33 -11.68
CA ASP A 134 18.72 11.78 -11.74
C ASP A 134 17.81 12.30 -12.86
N LYS A 135 18.02 11.82 -14.09
CA LYS A 135 17.26 12.24 -15.27
C LYS A 135 15.79 11.83 -15.18
N PHE A 136 15.55 10.62 -14.65
CA PHE A 136 14.19 10.16 -14.44
C PHE A 136 13.45 11.00 -13.40
N ASN A 137 14.10 11.32 -12.28
CA ASN A 137 13.54 12.14 -11.23
C ASN A 137 13.33 13.60 -11.68
N ASP A 138 14.18 14.14 -12.56
CA ASP A 138 13.95 15.44 -13.19
C ASP A 138 12.70 15.43 -14.08
N ALA A 139 12.48 14.36 -14.83
CA ALA A 139 11.26 14.21 -15.62
C ALA A 139 10.00 14.09 -14.72
N CYS A 140 10.08 13.35 -13.61
CA CYS A 140 9.02 13.29 -12.61
C CYS A 140 8.71 14.68 -12.05
N ARG A 141 9.74 15.44 -11.64
CA ARG A 141 9.61 16.81 -11.13
C ARG A 141 8.92 17.74 -12.13
N ALA A 142 9.25 17.62 -13.40
CA ALA A 142 8.61 18.43 -14.47
C ALA A 142 7.14 18.03 -14.67
N SER A 143 6.84 16.75 -14.61
CA SER A 143 5.50 16.19 -14.85
C SER A 143 4.50 16.50 -13.73
N VAL A 144 4.93 16.45 -12.45
CA VAL A 144 4.02 16.57 -11.29
C VAL A 144 3.33 17.93 -11.14
N LEU A 145 3.80 18.96 -11.81
CA LEU A 145 3.20 20.31 -11.77
C LEU A 145 2.56 20.71 -13.11
N LYS A 146 2.40 19.76 -14.01
CA LYS A 146 1.95 20.00 -15.40
C LYS A 146 0.60 20.70 -15.50
N TYR A 147 -0.36 20.35 -14.65
CA TYR A 147 -1.74 20.85 -14.72
C TYR A 147 -2.11 21.82 -13.60
N VAL A 148 -1.12 22.42 -12.94
CA VAL A 148 -1.37 23.40 -11.84
C VAL A 148 -2.21 24.58 -12.32
N ASN A 149 -1.99 25.08 -13.55
CA ASN A 149 -2.77 26.19 -14.10
C ASN A 149 -4.21 25.81 -14.38
N GLU A 150 -4.46 24.62 -14.95
CA GLU A 150 -5.80 24.10 -15.21
C GLU A 150 -6.57 23.87 -13.89
N TRP A 151 -5.88 23.41 -12.85
CA TRP A 151 -6.46 23.31 -11.50
C TRP A 151 -6.80 24.68 -10.93
N ARG A 152 -5.91 25.67 -11.08
CA ARG A 152 -6.16 27.04 -10.63
C ARG A 152 -7.40 27.62 -11.33
N ASP A 153 -7.49 27.52 -12.66
CA ASP A 153 -8.61 27.98 -13.45
C ASP A 153 -9.92 27.29 -13.03
N TYR A 154 -9.88 25.97 -12.82
CA TYR A 154 -11.02 25.19 -12.36
C TYR A 154 -11.51 25.63 -11.00
N VAL A 155 -10.63 25.73 -10.00
CA VAL A 155 -10.97 26.13 -8.63
C VAL A 155 -11.45 27.58 -8.59
N HIS A 156 -10.81 28.47 -9.35
CA HIS A 156 -11.24 29.86 -9.50
C HIS A 156 -12.64 29.95 -10.12
N ARG A 157 -12.91 29.15 -11.17
CA ARG A 157 -14.24 29.09 -11.80
C ARG A 157 -15.34 28.58 -10.88
N GLN A 158 -15.01 27.70 -9.91
CA GLN A 158 -15.92 27.30 -8.83
C GLN A 158 -16.22 28.41 -7.82
N ALA A 159 -15.57 29.58 -7.95
CA ALA A 159 -15.62 30.67 -6.97
C ALA A 159 -15.09 30.28 -5.57
N ARG A 160 -14.24 29.25 -5.50
CA ARG A 160 -13.62 28.80 -4.26
C ARG A 160 -12.48 29.73 -3.85
N TRP A 161 -12.51 30.20 -2.61
CA TRP A 161 -11.46 31.01 -2.03
C TRP A 161 -10.35 30.16 -1.45
N VAL A 162 -9.17 30.19 -2.05
CA VAL A 162 -7.98 29.46 -1.60
C VAL A 162 -6.71 30.12 -2.15
N ASP A 163 -5.64 30.08 -1.36
CA ASP A 163 -4.33 30.60 -1.74
C ASP A 163 -3.54 29.49 -2.46
N PHE A 164 -3.23 29.72 -3.72
CA PHE A 164 -2.38 28.88 -4.56
C PHE A 164 -0.89 29.25 -4.50
N GLU A 165 -0.57 30.47 -4.10
CA GLU A 165 0.79 30.99 -4.18
C GLU A 165 1.65 30.56 -2.98
N HIS A 166 1.04 30.46 -1.80
CA HIS A 166 1.72 30.10 -0.55
C HIS A 166 1.37 28.67 -0.08
N GLY A 167 0.89 27.84 -0.99
CA GLY A 167 0.63 26.43 -0.73
C GLY A 167 1.91 25.61 -0.65
N TYR A 168 1.82 24.43 -0.02
CA TYR A 168 2.94 23.50 0.10
C TYR A 168 2.96 22.49 -1.06
N LYS A 169 4.13 21.91 -1.30
CA LYS A 169 4.31 20.71 -2.15
C LYS A 169 5.09 19.69 -1.35
N THR A 170 4.72 18.42 -1.46
CA THR A 170 5.41 17.36 -0.71
C THR A 170 6.89 17.23 -1.12
N LEU A 171 7.26 17.71 -2.32
CA LEU A 171 8.64 17.76 -2.82
C LEU A 171 9.49 18.93 -2.27
N ASP A 172 8.87 19.89 -1.57
CA ASP A 172 9.60 21.02 -1.02
C ASP A 172 10.55 20.55 0.11
N ILE A 173 11.77 21.06 0.12
CA ILE A 173 12.80 20.62 1.10
C ILE A 173 12.34 20.77 2.56
N PRO A 174 11.72 21.89 2.99
CA PRO A 174 11.19 21.99 4.35
C PRO A 174 10.12 20.94 4.67
N TYR A 175 9.27 20.60 3.69
CA TYR A 175 8.27 19.55 3.86
C TYR A 175 8.93 18.17 4.05
N MET A 176 9.87 17.81 3.17
CA MET A 176 10.61 16.55 3.23
C MET A 176 11.41 16.41 4.52
N GLU A 177 11.98 17.51 5.04
CA GLU A 177 12.69 17.49 6.32
C GLU A 177 11.76 17.19 7.50
N SER A 178 10.55 17.75 7.50
CA SER A 178 9.52 17.42 8.50
C SER A 178 9.06 15.95 8.39
N VAL A 179 9.00 15.40 7.19
CA VAL A 179 8.72 13.97 6.94
C VAL A 179 9.85 13.09 7.49
N MET A 180 11.10 13.49 7.30
CA MET A 180 12.28 12.86 7.88
C MET A 180 12.22 12.83 9.42
N TRP A 181 11.89 13.97 10.03
CA TRP A 181 11.68 14.08 11.47
C TRP A 181 10.59 13.14 11.97
N ALA A 182 9.48 13.06 11.25
CA ALA A 182 8.37 12.18 11.60
C ALA A 182 8.80 10.70 11.59
N PHE A 183 9.52 10.28 10.55
CA PHE A 183 10.05 8.91 10.48
C PHE A 183 10.98 8.59 11.66
N LYS A 184 11.95 9.46 11.95
CA LYS A 184 12.87 9.29 13.08
C LYS A 184 12.12 9.23 14.40
N THR A 185 11.15 10.12 14.62
CA THR A 185 10.33 10.14 15.84
C THR A 185 9.55 8.83 16.02
N LEU A 186 8.98 8.27 14.95
CA LEU A 186 8.32 6.97 15.00
C LEU A 186 9.32 5.84 15.29
N TYR A 187 10.51 5.90 14.73
CA TYR A 187 11.58 4.93 15.00
C TYR A 187 12.02 4.96 16.47
N GLU A 188 12.29 6.13 17.02
CA GLU A 188 12.67 6.31 18.43
C GLU A 188 11.58 5.88 19.41
N LYS A 189 10.30 6.03 19.03
CA LYS A 189 9.14 5.51 19.77
C LYS A 189 8.96 3.98 19.63
N GLY A 190 9.79 3.31 18.83
CA GLY A 190 9.66 1.88 18.53
C GLY A 190 8.39 1.54 17.74
N LEU A 191 7.88 2.52 16.99
CA LEU A 191 6.71 2.36 16.10
C LEU A 191 7.11 2.14 14.65
N ALA A 192 8.26 2.68 14.20
CA ALA A 192 8.81 2.34 12.88
C ALA A 192 9.82 1.20 13.02
N TYR A 193 9.68 0.16 12.20
CA TYR A 193 10.55 -1.02 12.24
C TYR A 193 10.68 -1.66 10.86
N LYS A 194 11.80 -2.35 10.64
CA LYS A 194 12.01 -3.18 9.45
C LYS A 194 11.45 -4.58 9.69
N GLY A 195 10.65 -5.09 8.75
CA GLY A 195 10.06 -6.43 8.82
C GLY A 195 10.17 -7.17 7.49
N TYR A 196 10.04 -8.50 7.55
CA TYR A 196 9.95 -9.38 6.38
C TYR A 196 8.60 -10.08 6.45
N ARG A 197 7.70 -9.74 5.53
CA ARG A 197 6.31 -10.21 5.54
C ARG A 197 5.80 -10.44 4.14
N VAL A 198 4.81 -11.29 4.01
CA VAL A 198 4.06 -11.45 2.77
C VAL A 198 3.14 -10.22 2.60
N LEU A 199 3.36 -9.50 1.50
CA LEU A 199 2.58 -8.33 1.14
C LEU A 199 1.98 -8.50 -0.26
N PRO A 200 0.85 -7.85 -0.56
CA PRO A 200 0.41 -7.67 -1.94
C PRO A 200 1.48 -6.88 -2.69
N TYR A 201 1.88 -7.39 -3.85
CA TYR A 201 3.00 -6.89 -4.63
C TYR A 201 2.59 -6.72 -6.10
N CYS A 202 2.91 -5.59 -6.68
CA CYS A 202 2.68 -5.35 -8.10
C CYS A 202 3.90 -5.82 -8.91
N PRO A 203 3.80 -6.87 -9.74
CA PRO A 203 4.93 -7.37 -10.51
C PRO A 203 5.38 -6.40 -11.62
N LYS A 204 4.47 -5.58 -12.14
CA LYS A 204 4.78 -4.57 -13.15
C LYS A 204 5.51 -3.37 -12.56
N ASP A 205 5.01 -2.85 -11.45
CA ASP A 205 5.59 -1.69 -10.78
C ASP A 205 6.72 -2.07 -9.82
N GLN A 206 6.94 -3.37 -9.60
CA GLN A 206 7.98 -3.97 -8.76
C GLN A 206 8.02 -3.38 -7.33
N THR A 207 6.84 -3.17 -6.74
CA THR A 207 6.71 -2.56 -5.41
C THR A 207 5.54 -3.16 -4.62
N PRO A 208 5.65 -3.26 -3.29
CA PRO A 208 4.54 -3.70 -2.45
C PRO A 208 3.43 -2.65 -2.37
N LEU A 209 2.24 -3.11 -2.01
CA LEU A 209 1.09 -2.28 -1.66
C LEU A 209 0.75 -2.47 -0.18
N SER A 210 0.24 -1.42 0.44
CA SER A 210 -0.26 -1.46 1.81
C SER A 210 -1.70 -2.00 1.85
N ALA A 211 -2.12 -2.51 3.00
CA ALA A 211 -3.47 -3.07 3.17
C ALA A 211 -4.60 -2.07 2.87
N HIS A 212 -4.39 -0.78 3.15
CA HIS A 212 -5.38 0.26 2.84
C HIS A 212 -5.51 0.51 1.33
N GLU A 213 -4.42 0.41 0.56
CA GLU A 213 -4.42 0.57 -0.90
C GLU A 213 -5.29 -0.49 -1.61
N LEU A 214 -5.44 -1.67 -1.02
CA LEU A 214 -6.34 -2.73 -1.54
C LEU A 214 -7.84 -2.46 -1.29
N ARG A 215 -8.16 -1.44 -0.52
CA ARG A 215 -9.52 -1.19 -0.04
C ARG A 215 -10.03 0.23 -0.31
N MET A 216 -9.21 1.05 -0.96
CA MET A 216 -9.57 2.45 -1.25
C MET A 216 -10.67 2.55 -2.31
N ASP A 217 -10.51 1.83 -3.40
CA ASP A 217 -11.41 1.87 -4.56
C ASP A 217 -12.13 0.55 -4.78
N ALA A 218 -13.32 0.62 -5.35
CA ALA A 218 -14.15 -0.55 -5.64
C ALA A 218 -13.53 -1.43 -6.74
N ASP A 219 -12.77 -0.83 -7.66
CA ASP A 219 -12.22 -1.50 -8.85
C ASP A 219 -10.94 -2.28 -8.59
N VAL A 220 -10.42 -2.25 -7.36
CA VAL A 220 -9.24 -3.04 -6.98
C VAL A 220 -9.52 -4.54 -7.09
N TYR A 221 -10.73 -4.98 -6.77
CA TYR A 221 -11.12 -6.38 -6.89
C TYR A 221 -11.94 -6.59 -8.15
N GLN A 222 -11.43 -7.44 -9.04
CA GLN A 222 -12.06 -7.77 -10.32
C GLN A 222 -12.22 -9.28 -10.45
N ASP A 223 -13.28 -9.71 -11.16
CA ASP A 223 -13.47 -11.13 -11.45
C ASP A 223 -12.36 -11.61 -12.39
N ARG A 224 -11.70 -12.69 -11.98
CA ARG A 224 -10.65 -13.34 -12.74
C ARG A 224 -10.93 -14.83 -12.86
N GLN A 225 -10.66 -15.37 -14.04
CA GLN A 225 -10.72 -16.80 -14.30
C GLN A 225 -9.33 -17.40 -14.20
N ASP A 226 -9.12 -18.28 -13.21
CA ASP A 226 -7.88 -19.01 -13.02
C ASP A 226 -8.13 -20.54 -13.08
N THR A 227 -7.04 -21.29 -13.09
CA THR A 227 -7.10 -22.76 -12.98
C THR A 227 -6.76 -23.16 -11.57
N THR A 228 -7.66 -23.90 -10.91
CA THR A 228 -7.38 -24.52 -9.62
C THR A 228 -6.94 -25.95 -9.81
N VAL A 229 -6.12 -26.42 -8.89
CA VAL A 229 -5.62 -27.80 -8.94
C VAL A 229 -5.70 -28.49 -7.58
N SER A 230 -6.02 -29.79 -7.63
CA SER A 230 -5.80 -30.70 -6.51
C SER A 230 -4.61 -31.59 -6.85
N VAL A 231 -3.60 -31.56 -5.99
CA VAL A 231 -2.35 -32.32 -6.15
C VAL A 231 -2.25 -33.40 -5.06
N ALA A 232 -2.03 -34.61 -5.46
CA ALA A 232 -1.85 -35.75 -4.56
C ALA A 232 -0.35 -35.97 -4.34
N VAL A 233 0.13 -35.80 -3.11
CA VAL A 233 1.53 -36.02 -2.71
C VAL A 233 1.66 -37.38 -2.04
N LYS A 234 2.68 -38.16 -2.42
CA LYS A 234 2.93 -39.49 -1.90
C LYS A 234 3.41 -39.46 -0.45
N LEU A 235 2.71 -40.14 0.44
CA LEU A 235 3.14 -40.32 1.82
C LEU A 235 4.34 -41.30 1.90
N ARG A 236 5.28 -41.02 2.85
CA ARG A 236 6.53 -41.81 2.96
C ARG A 236 6.32 -43.14 3.63
N ASP A 237 5.48 -43.19 4.65
CA ASP A 237 5.36 -44.30 5.55
C ASP A 237 4.13 -45.19 5.28
N GLU A 238 3.40 -44.92 4.20
CA GLU A 238 2.26 -45.71 3.76
C GLU A 238 2.36 -46.07 2.26
N ASP A 239 2.19 -47.34 1.96
CA ASP A 239 2.21 -47.85 0.59
C ASP A 239 1.00 -47.35 -0.19
N ASP A 240 1.27 -46.83 -1.41
CA ASP A 240 0.28 -46.28 -2.35
C ASP A 240 -0.71 -45.28 -1.76
N ALA A 241 -0.28 -44.51 -0.73
CA ALA A 241 -1.11 -43.53 -0.04
C ALA A 241 -0.66 -42.08 -0.36
N TYR A 242 -1.65 -41.21 -0.55
CA TYR A 242 -1.46 -39.82 -0.98
C TYR A 242 -2.32 -38.86 -0.16
N ALA A 243 -1.72 -37.78 0.31
CA ALA A 243 -2.45 -36.61 0.83
C ALA A 243 -2.79 -35.66 -0.34
N VAL A 244 -4.05 -35.25 -0.44
CA VAL A 244 -4.50 -34.40 -1.58
C VAL A 244 -4.75 -32.98 -1.09
N PHE A 245 -3.93 -32.05 -1.50
CA PHE A 245 -4.15 -30.61 -1.24
C PHE A 245 -4.74 -29.90 -2.46
N TRP A 246 -5.36 -28.75 -2.22
CA TRP A 246 -5.95 -27.90 -3.24
C TRP A 246 -5.32 -26.50 -3.22
N THR A 247 -5.17 -25.90 -4.42
CA THR A 247 -4.71 -24.51 -4.55
C THR A 247 -5.34 -23.81 -5.77
N THR A 248 -5.55 -22.49 -5.65
CA THR A 248 -5.94 -21.59 -6.75
C THR A 248 -4.75 -21.03 -7.52
N THR A 249 -3.52 -21.27 -7.04
CA THR A 249 -2.28 -20.70 -7.55
C THR A 249 -1.28 -21.79 -7.91
N PRO A 250 -1.41 -22.49 -9.07
CA PRO A 250 -0.51 -23.59 -9.43
C PRO A 250 0.98 -23.21 -9.44
N TRP A 251 1.31 -21.94 -9.70
CA TRP A 251 2.68 -21.44 -9.69
C TRP A 251 3.37 -21.51 -8.30
N THR A 252 2.61 -21.65 -7.20
CA THR A 252 3.19 -21.81 -5.85
C THR A 252 3.58 -23.26 -5.53
N VAL A 253 3.12 -24.23 -6.31
CA VAL A 253 3.35 -25.67 -6.08
C VAL A 253 4.84 -26.06 -6.03
N PRO A 254 5.76 -25.47 -6.83
CA PRO A 254 7.19 -25.75 -6.71
C PRO A 254 7.79 -25.47 -5.34
N THR A 255 7.18 -24.58 -4.56
CA THR A 255 7.57 -24.24 -3.18
C THR A 255 6.61 -24.77 -2.13
N ASN A 256 5.97 -25.89 -2.39
CA ASN A 256 5.21 -26.60 -1.35
C ASN A 256 6.16 -27.11 -0.27
N PHE A 257 6.12 -26.54 0.92
CA PHE A 257 7.02 -26.91 2.03
C PHE A 257 6.30 -27.64 3.18
N ALA A 258 4.98 -27.48 3.29
CA ALA A 258 4.14 -28.23 4.23
C ALA A 258 2.70 -28.35 3.71
N ILE A 259 1.92 -29.17 4.37
CA ILE A 259 0.46 -29.23 4.23
C ILE A 259 -0.13 -29.06 5.62
N VAL A 260 -1.23 -28.30 5.74
CA VAL A 260 -1.95 -28.17 7.01
C VAL A 260 -3.33 -28.78 6.93
N VAL A 261 -3.78 -29.31 8.07
CA VAL A 261 -5.11 -29.87 8.30
C VAL A 261 -5.76 -29.20 9.51
N GLY A 262 -7.08 -29.22 9.58
CA GLY A 262 -7.80 -28.82 10.79
C GLY A 262 -7.80 -29.94 11.81
N ALA A 263 -7.27 -29.71 13.02
CA ALA A 263 -7.11 -30.77 14.03
C ALA A 263 -8.39 -31.56 14.33
N ASP A 264 -9.53 -30.83 14.41
CA ASP A 264 -10.85 -31.39 14.76
C ASP A 264 -11.71 -31.81 13.55
N ILE A 265 -11.21 -31.57 12.31
CA ILE A 265 -11.91 -31.93 11.07
C ILE A 265 -11.84 -33.46 10.88
N ASP A 266 -12.94 -34.03 10.40
CA ASP A 266 -13.01 -35.45 10.01
C ASP A 266 -12.43 -35.65 8.60
N TYR A 267 -11.46 -36.54 8.47
CA TYR A 267 -10.85 -36.98 7.21
C TYR A 267 -11.19 -38.45 6.93
N VAL A 268 -11.10 -38.79 5.65
CA VAL A 268 -11.30 -40.17 5.18
C VAL A 268 -10.15 -40.62 4.28
N GLU A 269 -9.75 -41.85 4.44
CA GLU A 269 -8.93 -42.56 3.47
C GLU A 269 -9.85 -43.30 2.51
N VAL A 270 -9.73 -42.96 1.22
CA VAL A 270 -10.53 -43.57 0.16
C VAL A 270 -9.66 -44.30 -0.85
N ARG A 271 -10.18 -45.43 -1.36
CA ARG A 271 -9.52 -46.24 -2.38
C ARG A 271 -10.47 -46.45 -3.56
N PRO A 272 -10.23 -45.80 -4.71
CA PRO A 272 -10.94 -46.09 -5.96
C PRO A 272 -10.67 -47.52 -6.41
N LYS A 273 -11.71 -48.23 -6.85
CA LYS A 273 -11.59 -49.60 -7.36
C LYS A 273 -11.35 -49.64 -8.85
N GLU A 274 -11.71 -48.58 -9.55
CA GLU A 274 -11.63 -48.47 -11.00
C GLU A 274 -11.01 -47.13 -11.42
N GLY A 275 -10.69 -46.97 -12.71
CA GLY A 275 -10.20 -45.75 -13.32
C GLY A 275 -8.71 -45.49 -13.12
N LYS A 276 -8.29 -44.26 -13.39
CA LYS A 276 -6.89 -43.81 -13.39
C LYS A 276 -6.18 -44.05 -12.03
N PHE A 277 -6.93 -43.97 -10.96
CA PHE A 277 -6.41 -44.02 -9.60
C PHE A 277 -6.72 -45.33 -8.86
N ALA A 278 -7.16 -46.36 -9.58
CA ALA A 278 -7.52 -47.65 -9.00
C ALA A 278 -6.40 -48.23 -8.10
N GLY A 279 -6.78 -48.66 -6.90
CA GLY A 279 -5.88 -49.25 -5.92
C GLY A 279 -5.05 -48.31 -5.07
N LYS A 280 -4.93 -47.03 -5.45
CA LYS A 280 -4.24 -45.99 -4.65
C LYS A 280 -5.17 -45.49 -3.55
N LYS A 281 -4.59 -45.02 -2.45
CA LYS A 281 -5.30 -44.43 -1.31
C LYS A 281 -5.17 -42.93 -1.30
N PHE A 282 -6.25 -42.19 -1.02
CA PHE A 282 -6.27 -40.76 -0.98
C PHE A 282 -6.94 -40.20 0.26
N TYR A 283 -6.37 -39.15 0.85
CA TYR A 283 -6.89 -38.50 2.04
C TYR A 283 -7.57 -37.16 1.67
N PHE A 284 -8.83 -37.02 2.13
CA PHE A 284 -9.67 -35.80 1.99
C PHE A 284 -10.42 -35.51 3.27
N ALA A 285 -10.85 -34.30 3.48
CA ALA A 285 -11.87 -34.00 4.46
C ALA A 285 -13.19 -34.72 4.06
N LYS A 286 -13.79 -35.42 4.99
CA LYS A 286 -15.02 -36.23 4.78
C LYS A 286 -16.14 -35.41 4.16
N ALA A 287 -16.32 -34.16 4.61
CA ALA A 287 -17.36 -33.25 4.11
C ALA A 287 -17.18 -32.87 2.63
N LEU A 288 -15.97 -32.91 2.09
CA LEU A 288 -15.65 -32.52 0.71
C LEU A 288 -15.53 -33.67 -0.27
N LEU A 289 -15.60 -34.90 0.20
CA LEU A 289 -15.40 -36.12 -0.62
C LEU A 289 -16.31 -36.16 -1.87
N GLY A 290 -17.57 -35.72 -1.74
CA GLY A 290 -18.53 -35.67 -2.84
C GLY A 290 -18.13 -34.79 -4.03
N SER A 291 -17.26 -33.82 -3.83
CA SER A 291 -16.75 -32.95 -4.89
C SER A 291 -15.76 -33.63 -5.85
N TYR A 292 -15.29 -34.86 -5.49
CA TYR A 292 -14.28 -35.62 -6.21
C TYR A 292 -14.81 -36.95 -6.80
N ASN A 293 -16.13 -37.16 -6.82
CA ASN A 293 -16.74 -38.36 -7.36
C ASN A 293 -16.34 -38.65 -8.81
N LYS A 294 -16.08 -37.62 -9.63
CA LYS A 294 -15.64 -37.79 -11.02
C LYS A 294 -14.26 -38.47 -11.10
N GLU A 295 -13.34 -38.08 -10.25
CA GLU A 295 -11.95 -38.56 -10.22
C GLU A 295 -11.83 -39.89 -9.48
N LEU A 296 -12.64 -40.10 -8.45
CA LEU A 296 -12.68 -41.33 -7.65
C LEU A 296 -13.48 -42.48 -8.31
N GLY A 297 -14.39 -42.14 -9.25
CA GLY A 297 -15.35 -43.09 -9.81
C GLY A 297 -16.56 -43.30 -8.91
N GLU A 298 -17.52 -44.10 -9.38
CA GLU A 298 -18.74 -44.45 -8.59
C GLU A 298 -18.50 -45.52 -7.55
N ASP A 299 -17.48 -46.35 -7.71
CA ASP A 299 -17.13 -47.46 -6.80
C ASP A 299 -15.77 -47.23 -6.15
N TYR A 300 -15.78 -46.65 -4.95
CA TYR A 300 -14.63 -46.50 -4.08
C TYR A 300 -14.93 -47.06 -2.67
N GLU A 301 -13.88 -47.48 -1.99
CA GLU A 301 -13.92 -47.93 -0.62
C GLU A 301 -13.48 -46.81 0.32
N VAL A 302 -14.25 -46.52 1.38
CA VAL A 302 -13.77 -45.75 2.52
C VAL A 302 -13.03 -46.72 3.45
N VAL A 303 -11.71 -46.64 3.48
CA VAL A 303 -10.84 -47.57 4.19
C VAL A 303 -10.84 -47.29 5.69
N ARG A 304 -10.74 -46.00 6.04
CA ARG A 304 -10.82 -45.55 7.43
C ARG A 304 -11.26 -44.08 7.53
N GLU A 305 -11.75 -43.74 8.71
CA GLU A 305 -12.02 -42.37 9.13
C GLU A 305 -11.03 -41.99 10.24
N LEU A 306 -10.60 -40.71 10.28
CA LEU A 306 -9.63 -40.21 11.24
C LEU A 306 -9.83 -38.71 11.46
N LYS A 307 -9.26 -38.19 12.53
CA LYS A 307 -9.19 -36.75 12.75
C LYS A 307 -7.93 -36.14 12.10
N GLY A 308 -7.95 -34.83 11.79
CA GLY A 308 -6.74 -34.16 11.31
C GLY A 308 -5.59 -34.26 12.31
N SER A 309 -5.89 -34.25 13.62
CA SER A 309 -4.89 -34.47 14.67
C SER A 309 -4.12 -35.80 14.53
N ASP A 310 -4.72 -36.82 13.96
CA ASP A 310 -4.08 -38.14 13.74
C ASP A 310 -3.10 -38.10 12.57
N MET A 311 -3.18 -37.11 11.69
CA MET A 311 -2.33 -36.93 10.51
C MET A 311 -1.07 -36.07 10.79
N VAL A 312 -1.01 -35.41 11.95
CA VAL A 312 0.11 -34.54 12.31
C VAL A 312 1.43 -35.28 12.34
N GLY A 313 2.44 -34.73 11.70
CA GLY A 313 3.77 -35.33 11.62
C GLY A 313 3.94 -36.38 10.51
N TRP A 314 2.86 -36.73 9.78
CA TRP A 314 3.02 -37.59 8.61
C TRP A 314 3.90 -36.91 7.58
N ARG A 315 4.85 -37.64 7.02
CA ARG A 315 5.80 -37.14 6.05
C ARG A 315 5.42 -37.54 4.63
N TYR A 316 5.68 -36.65 3.68
CA TYR A 316 5.44 -36.91 2.27
C TYR A 316 6.67 -36.58 1.42
N TYR A 317 6.71 -37.07 0.18
CA TYR A 317 7.73 -36.68 -0.78
C TYR A 317 7.39 -35.32 -1.40
N PRO A 318 8.37 -34.41 -1.61
CA PRO A 318 8.11 -33.10 -2.20
C PRO A 318 7.43 -33.22 -3.57
N VAL A 319 6.64 -32.22 -3.95
CA VAL A 319 5.99 -32.21 -5.27
C VAL A 319 7.04 -32.15 -6.38
N PHE A 320 8.02 -31.26 -6.21
CA PHE A 320 9.17 -31.11 -7.11
C PHE A 320 10.50 -31.26 -6.35
N PRO A 321 11.57 -31.74 -6.99
CA PRO A 321 12.81 -32.10 -6.29
C PRO A 321 13.72 -30.93 -5.91
N TYR A 322 13.38 -29.68 -6.27
CA TYR A 322 14.27 -28.51 -6.17
C TYR A 322 14.87 -28.31 -4.77
N PHE A 323 14.12 -28.58 -3.71
CA PHE A 323 14.52 -28.37 -2.32
C PHE A 323 14.54 -29.68 -1.51
N ALA A 324 14.60 -30.81 -2.18
CA ALA A 324 14.52 -32.13 -1.54
C ALA A 324 15.81 -32.56 -0.83
N SER A 325 16.97 -31.98 -1.17
CA SER A 325 18.26 -32.28 -0.55
C SER A 325 18.70 -31.19 0.40
N GLU A 326 19.34 -31.56 1.52
CA GLU A 326 19.96 -30.62 2.46
C GLU A 326 21.08 -29.78 1.80
N GLN A 327 21.56 -30.17 0.62
CA GLN A 327 22.58 -29.49 -0.15
C GLN A 327 22.01 -28.53 -1.20
N ALA A 328 20.69 -28.52 -1.40
CA ALA A 328 20.08 -27.64 -2.39
C ALA A 328 20.13 -26.21 -1.86
N THR A 329 21.16 -25.52 -2.19
CA THR A 329 21.26 -24.07 -2.29
C THR A 329 22.39 -23.45 -1.48
N ALA A 330 23.48 -23.19 -2.15
CA ALA A 330 24.52 -22.27 -1.65
C ALA A 330 24.04 -20.79 -1.65
N GLU A 331 22.94 -20.47 -2.35
CA GLU A 331 22.48 -19.09 -2.56
C GLU A 331 21.07 -18.77 -2.05
N GLY A 332 20.20 -19.74 -1.84
CA GLY A 332 18.77 -19.47 -1.53
C GLY A 332 18.26 -20.06 -0.22
N GLY A 333 19.05 -20.82 0.50
CA GLY A 333 18.58 -21.52 1.69
C GLY A 333 17.82 -22.82 1.36
N THR A 334 17.59 -23.64 2.36
CA THR A 334 16.78 -24.87 2.29
C THR A 334 15.60 -24.70 3.24
N PRO A 335 14.42 -25.29 2.96
CA PRO A 335 13.31 -25.24 3.90
C PRO A 335 13.60 -25.94 5.24
N GLY A 336 14.69 -26.73 5.29
CA GLY A 336 15.14 -27.41 6.51
C GLY A 336 14.48 -28.77 6.73
N PRO A 337 14.90 -29.49 7.79
CA PRO A 337 14.48 -30.87 8.04
C PRO A 337 13.01 -31.03 8.42
N ASN A 338 12.36 -29.94 8.85
CA ASN A 338 10.95 -29.93 9.23
C ASN A 338 9.99 -29.78 8.04
N ALA A 339 10.50 -29.53 6.83
CA ALA A 339 9.67 -29.45 5.63
C ALA A 339 9.06 -30.80 5.24
N TYR A 340 8.05 -30.75 4.37
CA TYR A 340 7.36 -31.91 3.79
C TYR A 340 6.67 -32.81 4.82
N GLN A 341 5.96 -32.18 5.74
CA GLN A 341 5.11 -32.87 6.73
C GLN A 341 3.72 -32.26 6.81
N ILE A 342 2.79 -32.99 7.38
CA ILE A 342 1.43 -32.53 7.68
C ILE A 342 1.44 -31.90 9.07
N LEU A 343 0.94 -30.65 9.14
CA LEU A 343 0.83 -29.83 10.33
C LEU A 343 -0.64 -29.47 10.60
N THR A 344 -0.93 -28.76 11.66
CA THR A 344 -2.27 -28.21 11.94
C THR A 344 -2.30 -26.71 11.84
N ALA A 345 -3.47 -26.18 11.41
CA ALA A 345 -3.76 -24.76 11.48
C ALA A 345 -5.27 -24.53 11.73
N ASP A 346 -5.59 -23.49 12.52
CA ASP A 346 -6.98 -23.19 12.92
C ASP A 346 -7.82 -22.58 11.79
N TYR A 347 -7.17 -22.06 10.74
CA TYR A 347 -7.86 -21.46 9.59
C TYR A 347 -8.32 -22.49 8.53
N VAL A 348 -8.00 -23.76 8.69
CA VAL A 348 -8.46 -24.81 7.77
C VAL A 348 -9.96 -25.03 7.97
N ASP A 349 -10.71 -24.94 6.88
CA ASP A 349 -12.14 -25.20 6.86
C ASP A 349 -12.53 -26.24 5.79
N THR A 350 -13.82 -26.49 5.66
CA THR A 350 -14.39 -27.43 4.69
C THR A 350 -15.38 -26.76 3.75
N ALA A 351 -15.21 -25.47 3.47
CA ALA A 351 -16.06 -24.75 2.53
C ALA A 351 -15.70 -25.09 1.08
N GLU A 352 -14.40 -25.21 0.79
CA GLU A 352 -13.88 -25.50 -0.55
C GLU A 352 -12.64 -26.41 -0.49
N GLY A 353 -12.20 -26.90 -1.65
CA GLY A 353 -10.96 -27.65 -1.81
C GLY A 353 -11.03 -29.10 -1.31
N THR A 354 -10.00 -29.55 -0.62
CA THR A 354 -9.83 -30.94 -0.12
C THR A 354 -9.86 -31.03 1.40
N GLY A 355 -9.84 -29.89 2.12
CA GLY A 355 -9.63 -29.84 3.56
C GLY A 355 -8.16 -30.01 3.98
N LEU A 356 -7.24 -30.16 3.02
CA LEU A 356 -5.80 -30.09 3.22
C LEU A 356 -5.28 -28.89 2.46
N VAL A 357 -4.59 -27.99 3.15
CA VAL A 357 -4.14 -26.71 2.58
C VAL A 357 -2.63 -26.74 2.37
N HIS A 358 -2.23 -26.45 1.14
CA HIS A 358 -0.86 -26.30 0.71
C HIS A 358 -0.21 -25.09 1.37
N GLN A 359 1.04 -25.23 1.83
CA GLN A 359 1.81 -24.15 2.45
C GLN A 359 3.01 -23.77 1.57
N ALA A 360 3.03 -22.53 1.13
CA ALA A 360 4.12 -21.92 0.37
C ALA A 360 4.39 -20.50 0.91
N PRO A 361 5.58 -19.90 0.69
CA PRO A 361 5.93 -18.60 1.26
C PRO A 361 5.19 -17.40 0.62
N TYR A 362 4.05 -17.63 -0.02
CA TYR A 362 3.26 -16.62 -0.77
C TYR A 362 1.88 -16.35 -0.16
N GLY A 363 1.61 -16.87 1.03
CA GLY A 363 0.48 -16.54 1.88
C GLY A 363 0.96 -16.05 3.25
N GLU A 364 0.27 -15.06 3.84
CA GLU A 364 0.64 -14.55 5.18
C GLU A 364 0.48 -15.65 6.24
N ASP A 365 -0.65 -16.36 6.21
CA ASP A 365 -0.94 -17.46 7.14
C ASP A 365 0.01 -18.65 6.90
N ASP A 366 0.33 -18.94 5.63
CA ASP A 366 1.29 -19.97 5.26
C ASP A 366 2.67 -19.65 5.83
N MET A 367 3.17 -18.44 5.62
CA MET A 367 4.47 -18.00 6.12
C MET A 367 4.53 -18.02 7.65
N ASN A 368 3.47 -17.61 8.33
CA ASN A 368 3.38 -17.67 9.78
C ASN A 368 3.42 -19.14 10.28
N THR A 369 2.72 -20.02 9.61
CA THR A 369 2.72 -21.47 9.93
C THR A 369 4.09 -22.08 9.69
N LEU A 370 4.74 -21.81 8.55
CA LEU A 370 6.08 -22.29 8.25
C LEU A 370 7.08 -21.82 9.31
N ASN A 371 7.06 -20.54 9.67
CA ASN A 371 7.95 -19.96 10.70
C ASN A 371 7.70 -20.56 12.09
N ALA A 372 6.44 -20.81 12.47
CA ALA A 372 6.09 -21.40 13.76
C ALA A 372 6.60 -22.86 13.92
N HIS A 373 6.91 -23.52 12.81
CA HIS A 373 7.41 -24.89 12.76
C HIS A 373 8.88 -25.00 12.31
N ASP A 374 9.64 -23.89 12.35
CA ASP A 374 11.05 -23.82 11.96
C ASP A 374 11.29 -24.32 10.53
N ILE A 375 10.36 -24.00 9.61
CA ILE A 375 10.49 -24.26 8.17
C ILE A 375 10.87 -22.94 7.51
N THR A 376 12.04 -22.89 6.92
CA THR A 376 12.55 -21.68 6.28
C THR A 376 11.81 -21.38 4.98
N SER A 377 11.29 -20.19 4.85
CA SER A 377 10.67 -19.70 3.61
C SER A 377 11.74 -19.41 2.57
N VAL A 378 11.65 -20.07 1.40
CA VAL A 378 12.53 -19.82 0.26
C VAL A 378 11.73 -19.11 -0.82
N ASP A 379 12.07 -17.84 -1.09
CA ASP A 379 11.49 -17.08 -2.21
C ASP A 379 12.23 -17.42 -3.52
N VAL A 380 11.49 -17.90 -4.50
CA VAL A 380 12.02 -18.31 -5.80
C VAL A 380 11.76 -17.29 -6.92
N LEU A 381 11.26 -16.11 -6.56
CA LEU A 381 10.87 -15.08 -7.50
C LEU A 381 11.78 -13.86 -7.44
N ASP A 382 12.09 -13.31 -8.61
CA ASP A 382 12.72 -12.00 -8.74
C ASP A 382 11.75 -10.84 -8.45
N SER A 383 12.21 -9.60 -8.63
CA SER A 383 11.39 -8.40 -8.45
C SER A 383 10.23 -8.29 -9.46
N GLY A 384 10.37 -8.86 -10.65
CA GLY A 384 9.32 -8.94 -11.68
C GLY A 384 8.38 -10.13 -11.52
N CYS A 385 8.49 -10.86 -10.39
CA CYS A 385 7.75 -12.10 -10.13
C CYS A 385 7.97 -13.17 -11.22
N ARG A 386 9.20 -13.30 -11.68
CA ARG A 386 9.65 -14.38 -12.54
C ARG A 386 10.46 -15.38 -11.73
N PHE A 387 10.33 -16.64 -12.08
CA PHE A 387 11.12 -17.70 -11.45
C PHE A 387 12.63 -17.49 -11.66
N THR A 388 13.39 -17.65 -10.59
CA THR A 388 14.85 -17.61 -10.60
C THR A 388 15.45 -18.98 -10.92
N SER A 389 16.77 -19.07 -10.99
CA SER A 389 17.53 -20.32 -11.15
C SER A 389 17.28 -21.37 -10.05
N LEU A 390 16.62 -20.99 -8.94
CA LEU A 390 16.17 -21.92 -7.88
C LEU A 390 15.12 -22.91 -8.39
N CYS A 391 14.38 -22.57 -9.45
CA CYS A 391 13.46 -23.46 -10.15
C CYS A 391 13.83 -23.49 -11.64
N PRO A 392 14.92 -24.19 -12.03
CA PRO A 392 15.55 -24.05 -13.34
C PRO A 392 14.64 -24.42 -14.52
N ASP A 393 13.68 -25.34 -14.33
CA ASP A 393 12.73 -25.70 -15.39
C ASP A 393 11.74 -24.58 -15.75
N TYR A 394 11.63 -23.56 -14.89
CA TYR A 394 10.71 -22.43 -15.04
C TYR A 394 11.43 -21.09 -15.02
N GLU A 395 12.78 -21.07 -14.97
CA GLU A 395 13.60 -19.86 -14.88
C GLU A 395 13.20 -18.82 -15.93
N GLY A 396 13.07 -17.56 -15.51
CA GLY A 396 12.66 -16.42 -16.32
C GLY A 396 11.16 -16.36 -16.68
N MET A 397 10.37 -17.41 -16.38
CA MET A 397 8.92 -17.40 -16.63
C MET A 397 8.21 -16.53 -15.58
N PHE A 398 7.30 -15.68 -16.04
CA PHE A 398 6.38 -14.98 -15.16
C PHE A 398 5.43 -15.97 -14.49
N VAL A 399 5.10 -15.76 -13.22
CA VAL A 399 4.33 -16.74 -12.41
C VAL A 399 3.05 -17.23 -13.05
N PHE A 400 2.25 -16.37 -13.68
CA PHE A 400 1.02 -16.78 -14.34
C PHE A 400 1.27 -17.56 -15.64
N ASP A 401 2.36 -17.27 -16.35
CA ASP A 401 2.76 -18.00 -17.55
C ASP A 401 3.28 -19.41 -17.20
N ALA A 402 3.88 -19.57 -16.03
CA ALA A 402 4.38 -20.86 -15.53
C ALA A 402 3.27 -21.82 -15.12
N ASN A 403 2.04 -21.35 -14.89
CA ASN A 403 0.91 -22.25 -14.52
C ASN A 403 0.74 -23.40 -15.50
N LEU A 404 0.67 -23.13 -16.81
CA LEU A 404 0.47 -24.17 -17.82
C LEU A 404 1.63 -25.18 -17.91
N PRO A 405 2.91 -24.77 -17.95
CA PRO A 405 4.03 -25.71 -17.86
C PRO A 405 4.01 -26.59 -16.61
N ILE A 406 3.77 -25.99 -15.43
CA ILE A 406 3.67 -26.73 -14.16
C ILE A 406 2.58 -27.81 -14.23
N LEU A 407 1.38 -27.44 -14.68
CA LEU A 407 0.26 -28.36 -14.83
C LEU A 407 0.55 -29.49 -15.83
N ARG A 408 1.23 -29.16 -16.93
CA ARG A 408 1.63 -30.15 -17.93
C ARG A 408 2.59 -31.18 -17.31
N ASN A 409 3.60 -30.73 -16.58
CA ASN A 409 4.56 -31.64 -15.92
C ASN A 409 3.87 -32.51 -14.87
N LEU A 410 2.97 -31.95 -14.05
CA LEU A 410 2.18 -32.72 -13.07
C LEU A 410 1.29 -33.77 -13.74
N ARG A 411 0.70 -33.43 -14.91
CA ARG A 411 -0.19 -34.36 -15.66
C ARG A 411 0.59 -35.48 -16.31
N ALA A 412 1.73 -35.20 -16.89
CA ALA A 412 2.57 -36.15 -17.61
C ALA A 412 3.52 -36.94 -16.69
N GLY A 413 3.84 -36.43 -15.50
CA GLY A 413 4.87 -36.98 -14.63
C GLY A 413 6.27 -36.81 -15.19
N ASP A 414 6.48 -35.77 -16.04
CA ASP A 414 7.73 -35.49 -16.73
C ASP A 414 8.43 -34.20 -16.22
N GLY A 415 9.39 -33.67 -16.96
CA GLY A 415 10.16 -32.49 -16.56
C GLY A 415 10.87 -32.71 -15.21
N PRO A 416 10.71 -31.80 -14.24
CA PRO A 416 11.34 -31.95 -12.92
C PRO A 416 10.89 -33.20 -12.18
N LEU A 417 9.66 -33.69 -12.38
CA LEU A 417 9.17 -34.91 -11.78
C LEU A 417 9.91 -36.17 -12.28
N ALA A 418 10.42 -36.15 -13.51
CA ALA A 418 11.18 -37.29 -14.04
C ALA A 418 12.51 -37.53 -13.31
N GLN A 419 13.00 -36.54 -12.54
CA GLN A 419 14.19 -36.65 -11.70
C GLN A 419 13.92 -37.45 -10.39
N MET A 420 12.63 -37.70 -10.08
CA MET A 420 12.20 -38.45 -8.90
C MET A 420 11.84 -39.91 -9.27
N PRO A 421 12.04 -40.89 -8.35
CA PRO A 421 11.50 -42.20 -8.51
C PRO A 421 9.99 -42.17 -8.79
N GLU A 422 9.52 -43.02 -9.69
CA GLU A 422 8.13 -43.00 -10.15
C GLU A 422 7.11 -43.20 -9.01
N ASP A 423 7.45 -44.03 -8.05
CA ASP A 423 6.64 -44.32 -6.86
C ASP A 423 6.60 -43.21 -5.83
N GLN A 424 7.41 -42.17 -5.99
CA GLN A 424 7.47 -40.98 -5.10
C GLN A 424 6.85 -39.74 -5.72
N ARG A 425 6.49 -39.79 -7.00
CA ARG A 425 5.99 -38.61 -7.74
C ARG A 425 4.61 -38.19 -7.26
N ALA A 426 4.42 -36.90 -7.19
CA ALA A 426 3.10 -36.29 -7.03
C ALA A 426 2.23 -36.53 -8.27
N LEU A 427 0.92 -36.56 -8.08
CA LEU A 427 -0.05 -36.76 -9.15
C LEU A 427 -0.97 -35.55 -9.27
N LEU A 428 -1.24 -35.10 -10.49
CA LEU A 428 -2.35 -34.18 -10.74
C LEU A 428 -3.66 -34.98 -10.55
N PHE A 429 -4.36 -34.65 -9.46
CA PHE A 429 -5.60 -35.35 -9.10
C PHE A 429 -6.82 -34.74 -9.81
N GLN A 430 -6.99 -33.44 -9.71
CA GLN A 430 -8.07 -32.68 -10.36
C GLN A 430 -7.56 -31.32 -10.88
N GLU A 431 -8.18 -30.86 -11.96
CA GLU A 431 -7.97 -29.52 -12.54
C GLU A 431 -9.33 -28.93 -12.90
N LYS A 432 -9.62 -27.72 -12.45
CA LYS A 432 -10.89 -27.03 -12.72
C LYS A 432 -10.65 -25.55 -13.05
N SER A 433 -11.49 -24.99 -13.91
CA SER A 433 -11.61 -23.56 -14.09
C SER A 433 -12.38 -22.95 -12.91
N TYR A 434 -11.89 -21.83 -12.40
CA TYR A 434 -12.42 -21.13 -11.23
C TYR A 434 -12.48 -19.63 -11.47
N VAL A 435 -13.65 -19.04 -11.26
CA VAL A 435 -13.84 -17.59 -11.35
C VAL A 435 -13.96 -17.06 -9.94
N HIS A 436 -13.11 -16.10 -9.60
CA HIS A 436 -13.07 -15.51 -8.29
C HIS A 436 -12.71 -14.03 -8.34
N SER A 437 -13.05 -13.30 -7.28
CA SER A 437 -12.66 -11.91 -7.09
C SER A 437 -11.18 -11.86 -6.75
N TYR A 438 -10.38 -11.15 -7.56
CA TYR A 438 -8.92 -11.12 -7.45
C TYR A 438 -8.40 -9.67 -7.38
N PRO A 439 -7.44 -9.37 -6.47
CA PRO A 439 -6.94 -8.00 -6.31
C PRO A 439 -6.03 -7.59 -7.47
N HIS A 440 -6.25 -6.36 -7.95
CA HIS A 440 -5.44 -5.70 -8.97
C HIS A 440 -4.79 -4.45 -8.40
N CYS A 441 -3.66 -4.07 -8.97
CA CYS A 441 -3.00 -2.81 -8.62
C CYS A 441 -3.89 -1.63 -9.02
N TRP A 442 -4.27 -0.80 -8.07
CA TRP A 442 -5.12 0.37 -8.31
C TRP A 442 -4.47 1.39 -9.27
N ARG A 443 -3.15 1.35 -9.39
CA ARG A 443 -2.35 2.27 -10.22
C ARG A 443 -2.27 1.83 -11.68
N CYS A 444 -1.95 0.56 -11.94
CA CYS A 444 -1.66 0.05 -13.29
C CYS A 444 -2.60 -1.07 -13.75
N GLY A 445 -3.56 -1.50 -12.93
CA GLY A 445 -4.53 -2.55 -13.24
C GLY A 445 -3.94 -3.97 -13.33
N THR A 446 -2.67 -4.18 -13.01
CA THR A 446 -2.03 -5.49 -13.06
C THR A 446 -2.50 -6.38 -11.89
N PRO A 447 -2.81 -7.67 -12.11
CA PRO A 447 -3.10 -8.60 -11.02
C PRO A 447 -1.95 -8.67 -10.03
N LEU A 448 -2.27 -8.60 -8.74
CA LEU A 448 -1.26 -8.60 -7.67
C LEU A 448 -0.77 -10.02 -7.36
N ILE A 449 0.45 -10.10 -6.88
CA ILE A 449 1.04 -11.32 -6.33
C ILE A 449 1.24 -11.09 -4.82
N TYR A 450 0.90 -12.05 -4.00
CA TYR A 450 1.34 -12.05 -2.62
C TYR A 450 2.75 -12.62 -2.55
N LYS A 451 3.70 -11.85 -2.01
CA LYS A 451 5.13 -12.18 -2.03
C LYS A 451 5.78 -11.76 -0.72
N PRO A 452 6.72 -12.55 -0.16
CA PRO A 452 7.54 -12.12 0.96
C PRO A 452 8.46 -10.99 0.53
N VAL A 453 8.41 -9.89 1.25
CA VAL A 453 9.25 -8.71 0.98
C VAL A 453 9.78 -8.12 2.29
N SER A 454 10.99 -7.58 2.23
CA SER A 454 11.52 -6.73 3.29
C SER A 454 10.95 -5.33 3.11
N SER A 455 10.34 -4.79 4.15
CA SER A 455 9.74 -3.44 4.13
C SER A 455 9.89 -2.76 5.48
N TRP A 456 9.80 -1.44 5.51
CA TRP A 456 9.61 -0.68 6.74
C TRP A 456 8.13 -0.54 7.04
N PHE A 457 7.78 -0.65 8.30
CA PHE A 457 6.40 -0.62 8.79
C PHE A 457 6.23 0.41 9.89
N VAL A 458 5.02 1.00 9.94
CA VAL A 458 4.51 1.64 11.16
C VAL A 458 3.66 0.63 11.91
N SER A 459 3.95 0.43 13.20
CA SER A 459 3.27 -0.54 14.07
C SER A 459 1.91 -0.02 14.53
N VAL A 460 0.96 0.07 13.58
CA VAL A 460 -0.40 0.55 13.82
C VAL A 460 -1.13 -0.33 14.83
N THR A 461 -0.83 -1.62 14.85
CA THR A 461 -1.44 -2.57 15.79
C THR A 461 -1.15 -2.22 17.26
N LYS A 462 0.02 -1.64 17.55
CA LYS A 462 0.38 -1.19 18.92
C LYS A 462 -0.45 0.00 19.38
N ILE A 463 -0.80 0.92 18.48
CA ILE A 463 -1.54 2.13 18.80
C ILE A 463 -3.05 2.01 18.52
N LYS A 464 -3.52 0.87 18.01
CA LYS A 464 -4.92 0.61 17.65
C LYS A 464 -5.93 0.96 18.76
N PRO A 465 -5.72 0.57 20.04
CA PRO A 465 -6.66 0.95 21.11
C PRO A 465 -6.80 2.48 21.22
N ARG A 466 -5.70 3.21 21.09
CA ARG A 466 -5.69 4.68 21.16
C ARG A 466 -6.32 5.32 19.93
N LEU A 467 -6.15 4.76 18.74
CA LEU A 467 -6.85 5.19 17.52
C LEU A 467 -8.36 5.11 17.68
N LEU A 468 -8.86 4.01 18.25
CA LEU A 468 -10.30 3.81 18.48
C LEU A 468 -10.85 4.80 19.54
N GLU A 469 -10.09 5.06 20.60
CA GLU A 469 -10.45 6.02 21.64
C GLU A 469 -10.53 7.46 21.07
N LEU A 470 -9.47 7.91 20.39
CA LEU A 470 -9.40 9.25 19.80
C LEU A 470 -10.44 9.47 18.67
N ASN A 471 -10.84 8.42 17.95
CA ASN A 471 -11.93 8.51 16.98
C ASN A 471 -13.25 8.95 17.63
N GLN A 472 -13.48 8.64 18.92
CA GLN A 472 -14.70 9.04 19.60
C GLN A 472 -14.76 10.55 19.86
N GLU A 473 -13.63 11.24 19.89
CA GLU A 473 -13.53 12.69 20.03
C GLU A 473 -13.88 13.45 18.73
N ILE A 474 -13.90 12.75 17.58
CA ILE A 474 -14.15 13.33 16.26
C ILE A 474 -15.67 13.40 16.00
N ASN A 475 -16.13 14.55 15.52
CA ASN A 475 -17.49 14.73 15.03
C ASN A 475 -17.59 14.36 13.56
N TRP A 476 -18.16 13.20 13.25
CA TRP A 476 -18.38 12.70 11.90
C TRP A 476 -19.73 13.13 11.34
N ILE A 477 -19.74 13.59 10.10
CA ILE A 477 -20.94 13.95 9.35
C ILE A 477 -20.92 13.17 8.02
N PRO A 478 -21.76 12.14 7.84
CA PRO A 478 -22.76 11.62 8.79
C PRO A 478 -22.15 10.79 9.94
N ASP A 479 -22.80 10.80 11.09
CA ASP A 479 -22.32 10.17 12.33
C ASP A 479 -22.12 8.65 12.23
N ASN A 480 -22.90 7.98 11.41
CA ASN A 480 -22.80 6.52 11.21
C ASN A 480 -21.45 6.06 10.62
N VAL A 481 -20.65 6.97 10.05
CA VAL A 481 -19.30 6.65 9.55
C VAL A 481 -18.34 6.39 10.70
N LYS A 482 -18.49 7.09 11.84
CA LYS A 482 -17.61 7.00 13.02
C LYS A 482 -17.38 5.56 13.47
N ASP A 483 -18.43 4.86 13.84
CA ASP A 483 -18.38 3.47 14.34
C ASP A 483 -18.64 2.45 13.23
N GLY A 484 -19.21 2.90 12.11
CA GLY A 484 -19.49 2.10 10.94
C GLY A 484 -18.23 1.83 10.11
N GLN A 485 -18.08 2.53 8.99
CA GLN A 485 -17.01 2.26 8.03
C GLN A 485 -15.62 2.56 8.62
N PHE A 486 -15.45 3.71 9.26
CA PHE A 486 -14.14 4.10 9.80
C PHE A 486 -13.77 3.32 11.06
N GLY A 487 -14.68 3.20 12.04
CA GLY A 487 -14.41 2.45 13.26
C GLY A 487 -14.15 0.96 13.02
N LYS A 488 -14.89 0.33 12.09
CA LYS A 488 -14.62 -1.05 11.66
C LYS A 488 -13.28 -1.19 10.96
N TRP A 489 -12.88 -0.20 10.19
CA TRP A 489 -11.55 -0.19 9.57
C TRP A 489 -10.45 -0.11 10.62
N LEU A 490 -10.55 0.81 11.59
CA LEU A 490 -9.60 0.96 12.69
C LEU A 490 -9.47 -0.32 13.52
N SER A 491 -10.59 -0.99 13.85
CA SER A 491 -10.59 -2.23 14.65
C SER A 491 -9.84 -3.37 13.95
N ASN A 492 -9.82 -3.38 12.62
CA ASN A 492 -9.14 -4.38 11.79
C ASN A 492 -7.81 -3.87 11.20
N ALA A 493 -7.33 -2.69 11.63
CA ALA A 493 -6.10 -2.12 11.10
C ALA A 493 -4.91 -3.04 11.37
N ARG A 494 -4.05 -3.17 10.35
CA ARG A 494 -2.78 -3.90 10.36
C ARG A 494 -1.62 -2.92 10.37
N ASP A 495 -0.42 -3.40 10.62
CA ASP A 495 0.78 -2.59 10.49
C ASP A 495 0.93 -2.09 9.06
N TRP A 496 1.29 -0.83 8.93
CA TRP A 496 1.34 -0.14 7.65
C TRP A 496 2.73 -0.25 7.03
N SER A 497 2.84 -0.87 5.85
CA SER A 497 4.05 -0.90 5.04
C SER A 497 4.28 0.48 4.39
N ILE A 498 5.38 1.13 4.75
CA ILE A 498 5.71 2.51 4.35
C ILE A 498 6.87 2.62 3.37
N SER A 499 7.59 1.54 3.07
CA SER A 499 8.66 1.58 2.06
C SER A 499 8.17 1.17 0.68
N ARG A 500 8.74 1.80 -0.35
CA ARG A 500 8.50 1.52 -1.76
C ARG A 500 9.83 1.40 -2.49
N ASN A 501 9.97 0.35 -3.28
CA ASN A 501 11.15 0.10 -4.11
C ASN A 501 11.07 0.94 -5.40
N ARG A 502 11.11 2.26 -5.23
CA ARG A 502 10.92 3.22 -6.32
C ARG A 502 11.95 4.35 -6.23
N PHE A 503 11.82 5.35 -7.11
CA PHE A 503 12.85 6.37 -7.30
C PHE A 503 12.39 7.78 -6.90
N TRP A 504 11.12 8.14 -7.19
CA TRP A 504 10.56 9.46 -6.96
C TRP A 504 9.68 9.52 -5.71
N GLY A 505 10.24 10.00 -4.61
CA GLY A 505 9.58 10.11 -3.31
C GLY A 505 10.55 10.62 -2.25
N SER A 506 10.04 10.93 -1.07
CA SER A 506 10.88 11.23 0.09
C SER A 506 11.69 10.00 0.47
N PRO A 507 13.02 10.05 0.47
CA PRO A 507 13.87 8.92 0.81
C PRO A 507 13.70 8.51 2.27
N ILE A 508 13.69 7.22 2.55
CA ILE A 508 13.75 6.75 3.94
C ILE A 508 15.12 7.11 4.53
N PRO A 509 15.16 7.86 5.65
CA PRO A 509 16.40 8.43 6.17
C PRO A 509 17.19 7.44 7.03
N VAL A 510 17.48 6.27 6.49
CA VAL A 510 18.15 5.16 7.18
C VAL A 510 19.42 4.76 6.46
N TRP A 511 20.54 4.75 7.19
CA TRP A 511 21.83 4.25 6.74
C TRP A 511 22.17 2.96 7.43
N VAL A 512 22.70 2.00 6.69
CA VAL A 512 23.07 0.68 7.17
C VAL A 512 24.52 0.36 6.80
N SER A 513 25.18 -0.44 7.63
CA SER A 513 26.51 -0.96 7.32
C SER A 513 26.47 -1.99 6.18
N ASP A 514 27.41 -1.94 5.28
CA ASP A 514 27.61 -2.93 4.20
C ASP A 514 28.30 -4.22 4.68
N ASP A 515 28.87 -4.26 5.90
CA ASP A 515 29.47 -5.46 6.47
C ASP A 515 28.59 -6.08 7.58
N PRO A 516 28.06 -7.29 7.35
CA PRO A 516 27.24 -7.99 8.35
C PRO A 516 27.99 -8.32 9.66
N LYS A 517 29.32 -8.27 9.68
CA LYS A 517 30.11 -8.48 10.89
C LYS A 517 30.07 -7.27 11.83
N TYR A 518 29.81 -6.10 11.29
CA TYR A 518 29.70 -4.85 12.03
C TYR A 518 28.35 -4.20 11.71
N PRO A 519 27.23 -4.83 12.17
CA PRO A 519 25.89 -4.35 11.86
C PRO A 519 25.66 -3.02 12.56
N ARG A 520 25.22 -2.02 11.80
CA ARG A 520 24.82 -0.71 12.33
C ARG A 520 23.68 -0.15 11.51
N VAL A 521 22.76 0.52 12.19
CA VAL A 521 21.63 1.24 11.60
C VAL A 521 21.58 2.64 12.21
N ASP A 522 21.68 3.67 11.38
CA ASP A 522 21.55 5.07 11.79
C ASP A 522 20.32 5.67 11.12
N VAL A 523 19.54 6.43 11.89
CA VAL A 523 18.31 7.10 11.42
C VAL A 523 18.43 8.58 11.67
N TYR A 524 18.24 9.38 10.61
CA TYR A 524 18.37 10.83 10.66
C TYR A 524 17.01 11.51 10.61
N GLY A 525 16.85 12.61 11.34
CA GLY A 525 15.60 13.36 11.44
C GLY A 525 15.69 14.79 10.92
N SER A 526 16.88 15.25 10.48
CA SER A 526 17.07 16.59 9.95
C SER A 526 18.24 16.67 8.98
N LEU A 527 18.25 17.73 8.19
CA LEU A 527 19.38 18.08 7.32
C LEU A 527 20.63 18.43 8.12
N ASP A 528 20.48 19.06 9.28
CA ASP A 528 21.60 19.40 10.15
C ASP A 528 22.27 18.15 10.75
N GLU A 529 21.51 17.12 11.08
CA GLU A 529 22.06 15.82 11.49
C GLU A 529 22.86 15.18 10.34
N LEU A 530 22.35 15.20 9.12
CA LEU A 530 23.08 14.70 7.95
C LEU A 530 24.38 15.46 7.76
N LYS A 531 24.33 16.78 7.81
CA LYS A 531 25.52 17.60 7.66
C LYS A 531 26.57 17.35 8.76
N ALA A 532 26.12 17.13 9.99
CA ALA A 532 27.02 16.85 11.11
C ALA A 532 27.80 15.56 10.91
N ASP A 533 27.16 14.51 10.38
CA ASP A 533 27.76 13.18 10.20
C ASP A 533 28.47 13.00 8.87
N PHE A 534 27.97 13.62 7.79
CA PHE A 534 28.53 13.45 6.44
C PHE A 534 29.36 14.65 5.95
N GLY A 535 29.34 15.75 6.69
CA GLY A 535 30.15 16.95 6.38
C GLY A 535 29.49 17.95 5.43
N ASP A 536 28.46 17.56 4.67
CA ASP A 536 27.68 18.43 3.79
C ASP A 536 26.22 17.93 3.69
N TYR A 537 25.38 18.76 3.07
CA TYR A 537 24.01 18.41 2.67
C TYR A 537 24.02 17.60 1.37
N PRO A 538 22.97 16.79 1.08
CA PRO A 538 22.80 16.21 -0.25
C PRO A 538 22.60 17.32 -1.28
N ARG A 539 23.37 17.30 -2.41
CA ARG A 539 23.34 18.35 -3.41
C ARG A 539 23.19 17.78 -4.81
N ASP A 540 22.41 18.48 -5.63
CA ASP A 540 22.33 18.20 -7.05
C ASP A 540 23.57 18.71 -7.81
N HIS A 541 23.63 18.44 -9.12
CA HIS A 541 24.73 18.84 -9.98
C HIS A 541 24.93 20.36 -10.08
N GLU A 542 23.92 21.14 -9.74
CA GLU A 542 23.97 22.61 -9.70
C GLU A 542 24.43 23.15 -8.34
N GLY A 543 24.57 22.27 -7.34
CA GLY A 543 24.97 22.60 -5.98
C GLY A 543 23.83 22.98 -5.05
N ASN A 544 22.57 22.88 -5.48
CA ASN A 544 21.40 23.09 -4.63
C ASN A 544 21.18 21.91 -3.69
N ILE A 545 20.62 22.16 -2.50
CA ILE A 545 20.19 21.09 -1.62
C ILE A 545 19.08 20.29 -2.31
N ASN A 546 19.28 18.99 -2.44
CA ASN A 546 18.33 18.09 -3.06
C ASN A 546 18.28 16.75 -2.31
N MET A 547 17.18 16.47 -1.62
CA MET A 547 17.00 15.27 -0.82
C MET A 547 16.58 14.05 -1.65
N HIS A 548 16.30 14.20 -2.96
CA HIS A 548 15.89 13.08 -3.80
C HIS A 548 17.08 12.18 -4.15
N ARG A 549 16.76 10.94 -4.52
CA ARG A 549 17.71 10.05 -5.18
C ARG A 549 18.13 10.62 -6.54
N PRO A 550 19.38 10.40 -7.00
CA PRO A 550 20.44 9.68 -6.31
C PRO A 550 21.23 10.52 -5.30
N TYR A 551 21.01 11.82 -5.21
CA TYR A 551 21.88 12.77 -4.49
C TYR A 551 22.02 12.46 -2.98
N ILE A 552 20.93 12.06 -2.30
CA ILE A 552 21.00 11.67 -0.89
C ILE A 552 21.71 10.32 -0.72
N ASP A 553 21.68 9.44 -1.74
CA ASP A 553 22.35 8.13 -1.72
C ASP A 553 23.88 8.26 -1.78
N GLU A 554 24.39 9.40 -2.27
CA GLU A 554 25.82 9.70 -2.33
C GLU A 554 26.42 10.02 -0.96
N LEU A 555 25.60 10.34 0.03
CA LEU A 555 26.05 10.56 1.40
C LEU A 555 26.45 9.23 2.03
N THR A 556 27.77 8.98 2.10
CA THR A 556 28.34 7.80 2.72
C THR A 556 29.41 8.18 3.73
N ARG A 557 29.64 7.33 4.71
CA ARG A 557 30.69 7.50 5.72
C ARG A 557 31.23 6.15 6.21
N PRO A 558 32.45 6.09 6.75
CA PRO A 558 32.92 4.89 7.42
C PRO A 558 32.01 4.48 8.56
N ASN A 559 31.84 3.18 8.76
CA ASN A 559 31.12 2.64 9.91
C ASN A 559 31.95 2.82 11.19
N PRO A 560 31.50 3.59 12.18
CA PRO A 560 32.27 3.84 13.39
C PRO A 560 32.42 2.60 14.30
N ASP A 561 31.59 1.58 14.10
CA ASP A 561 31.64 0.33 14.86
C ASP A 561 32.62 -0.70 14.26
N ASP A 562 33.16 -0.42 13.08
CA ASP A 562 34.16 -1.26 12.43
C ASP A 562 35.59 -0.80 12.75
N PRO A 563 36.32 -1.52 13.62
CA PRO A 563 37.69 -1.17 13.95
C PRO A 563 38.68 -1.37 12.79
N THR A 564 38.28 -2.05 11.71
CA THR A 564 39.11 -2.22 10.52
C THR A 564 39.03 -1.04 9.56
N GLY A 565 38.00 -0.21 9.69
CA GLY A 565 37.73 0.95 8.85
C GLY A 565 37.37 0.61 7.41
N LYS A 566 36.95 -0.63 7.12
CA LYS A 566 36.64 -1.09 5.77
C LYS A 566 35.17 -1.00 5.42
N SER A 567 34.29 -1.14 6.41
CA SER A 567 32.85 -1.06 6.16
C SER A 567 32.35 0.38 6.07
N THR A 568 31.35 0.58 5.24
CA THR A 568 30.76 1.88 4.92
C THR A 568 29.27 1.90 5.27
N MET A 569 28.80 3.03 5.75
CA MET A 569 27.38 3.29 5.95
C MET A 569 26.77 3.81 4.64
N HIS A 570 25.78 3.11 4.12
CA HIS A 570 25.03 3.46 2.92
C HIS A 570 23.55 3.65 3.25
N ARG A 571 22.89 4.61 2.60
CA ARG A 571 21.44 4.76 2.70
C ARG A 571 20.76 3.56 2.03
N ILE A 572 19.67 3.08 2.62
CA ILE A 572 18.79 2.11 1.97
C ILE A 572 18.12 2.74 0.74
N SER A 573 17.92 1.96 -0.34
CA SER A 573 17.42 2.50 -1.61
C SER A 573 15.93 2.87 -1.61
N ASP A 574 15.16 2.42 -0.61
CA ASP A 574 13.72 2.66 -0.55
C ASP A 574 13.36 4.14 -0.39
N VAL A 575 12.19 4.51 -0.94
CA VAL A 575 11.51 5.78 -0.68
C VAL A 575 10.25 5.52 0.15
N LEU A 576 9.72 6.56 0.80
CA LEU A 576 8.47 6.48 1.55
C LEU A 576 7.27 6.35 0.61
N ASP A 577 6.25 5.70 1.11
CA ASP A 577 4.91 5.75 0.55
C ASP A 577 4.41 7.19 0.50
N CYS A 578 3.86 7.64 -0.64
CA CYS A 578 3.31 9.00 -0.77
C CYS A 578 2.21 9.29 0.28
N TRP A 579 1.54 8.26 0.77
CA TRP A 579 0.58 8.38 1.85
C TRP A 579 1.20 8.74 3.20
N PHE A 580 2.47 8.40 3.43
CA PHE A 580 3.20 8.87 4.60
C PHE A 580 3.40 10.38 4.55
N GLU A 581 3.67 10.90 3.37
CA GLU A 581 3.86 12.32 3.13
C GLU A 581 2.53 13.08 3.24
N SER A 582 1.46 12.64 2.56
CA SER A 582 0.15 13.29 2.65
C SER A 582 -0.47 13.19 4.05
N GLY A 583 -0.18 12.11 4.79
CA GLY A 583 -0.53 11.97 6.22
C GLY A 583 0.25 12.92 7.14
N SER A 584 1.41 13.40 6.69
CA SER A 584 2.27 14.35 7.41
C SER A 584 1.89 15.82 7.20
N MET A 585 0.95 16.12 6.30
CA MET A 585 0.63 17.49 5.92
C MET A 585 0.25 18.41 7.10
N PRO A 586 -0.42 17.97 8.17
CA PRO A 586 -0.78 18.86 9.27
C PRO A 586 0.39 19.63 9.87
N PHE A 587 1.54 18.98 9.96
CA PHE A 587 2.75 19.56 10.56
C PHE A 587 3.81 19.93 9.51
N ALA A 588 3.92 19.14 8.43
CA ALA A 588 4.96 19.34 7.42
C ALA A 588 4.75 20.62 6.58
N GLN A 589 3.51 21.05 6.35
CA GLN A 589 3.22 22.32 5.69
C GLN A 589 3.77 23.55 6.44
N TYR A 590 4.04 23.42 7.73
CA TYR A 590 4.60 24.49 8.57
C TYR A 590 6.09 24.30 8.85
N HIS A 591 6.73 23.31 8.28
CA HIS A 591 8.12 22.91 8.56
C HIS A 591 8.35 22.60 10.05
N TYR A 592 7.33 22.02 10.70
CA TYR A 592 7.45 21.57 12.09
C TYR A 592 8.41 20.35 12.19
N PRO A 593 9.27 20.24 13.22
CA PRO A 593 9.40 21.13 14.38
C PRO A 593 10.46 22.25 14.22
N PHE A 594 11.03 22.41 13.03
CA PHE A 594 12.16 23.32 12.77
C PHE A 594 11.74 24.78 12.70
N GLU A 595 10.56 25.03 12.13
CA GLU A 595 9.95 26.35 12.03
C GLU A 595 8.48 26.29 12.49
N ASN A 596 7.89 27.45 12.76
CA ASN A 596 6.46 27.62 13.06
C ASN A 596 5.89 26.66 14.13
N LYS A 597 6.73 26.19 15.06
CA LYS A 597 6.35 25.22 16.08
C LYS A 597 5.17 25.70 16.93
N GLU A 598 5.25 26.92 17.47
CA GLU A 598 4.21 27.49 18.31
C GLU A 598 2.88 27.67 17.52
N TYR A 599 2.98 28.10 16.26
CA TYR A 599 1.82 28.24 15.39
C TYR A 599 1.14 26.88 15.18
N PHE A 600 1.87 25.84 14.82
CA PHE A 600 1.32 24.51 14.66
C PHE A 600 0.66 23.98 15.95
N GLU A 601 1.33 24.11 17.08
CA GLU A 601 0.83 23.61 18.37
C GLU A 601 -0.48 24.28 18.80
N GLN A 602 -0.72 25.55 18.41
CA GLN A 602 -1.97 26.28 18.64
C GLN A 602 -3.09 25.89 17.65
N HIS A 603 -2.74 25.40 16.45
CA HIS A 603 -3.67 25.11 15.36
C HIS A 603 -3.92 23.61 15.14
N PHE A 604 -3.40 22.76 16.00
CA PHE A 604 -3.55 21.31 15.90
C PHE A 604 -4.28 20.73 17.13
N PRO A 605 -5.30 19.91 16.93
CA PRO A 605 -5.90 19.41 15.67
C PRO A 605 -6.70 20.48 14.90
N SER A 606 -6.87 20.27 13.58
CA SER A 606 -7.70 21.18 12.77
C SER A 606 -9.17 21.17 13.19
N ASP A 607 -9.87 22.27 12.90
CA ASP A 607 -11.31 22.34 13.19
C ASP A 607 -12.15 21.57 12.17
N PHE A 608 -11.67 21.45 10.92
CA PHE A 608 -12.48 20.88 9.83
C PHE A 608 -11.64 20.27 8.71
N ILE A 609 -12.12 19.13 8.19
CA ILE A 609 -11.71 18.53 6.91
C ILE A 609 -12.94 17.98 6.19
N VAL A 610 -12.81 17.76 4.87
CA VAL A 610 -13.87 17.14 4.05
C VAL A 610 -13.26 16.40 2.86
N GLU A 611 -13.70 15.16 2.64
CA GLU A 611 -13.44 14.37 1.43
C GLU A 611 -14.56 13.31 1.23
N TYR A 612 -14.47 12.56 0.13
CA TYR A 612 -15.40 11.46 -0.13
C TYR A 612 -15.11 10.24 0.75
N ILE A 613 -16.09 9.34 0.84
CA ILE A 613 -16.10 8.20 1.79
C ILE A 613 -14.93 7.23 1.62
N GLY A 614 -14.34 7.13 0.42
CA GLY A 614 -13.15 6.31 0.19
C GLY A 614 -11.97 6.71 1.08
N GLN A 615 -11.88 7.99 1.46
CA GLN A 615 -10.82 8.51 2.32
C GLN A 615 -10.88 8.02 3.78
N THR A 616 -11.93 7.33 4.17
CA THR A 616 -11.95 6.56 5.45
C THR A 616 -10.90 5.44 5.47
N ARG A 617 -10.43 5.01 4.31
CA ARG A 617 -9.34 4.04 4.13
C ARG A 617 -8.10 4.65 3.45
N GLY A 618 -8.11 5.95 3.23
CA GLY A 618 -7.04 6.75 2.63
C GLY A 618 -6.60 7.87 3.56
N TRP A 619 -6.77 9.13 3.14
CA TRP A 619 -6.23 10.29 3.81
C TRP A 619 -6.73 10.48 5.25
N PHE A 620 -8.02 10.30 5.54
CA PHE A 620 -8.53 10.39 6.91
C PHE A 620 -7.86 9.40 7.86
N TYR A 621 -7.67 8.16 7.39
CA TYR A 621 -7.02 7.10 8.16
C TYR A 621 -5.56 7.45 8.45
N LEU A 622 -4.83 7.91 7.45
CA LEU A 622 -3.40 8.17 7.59
C LEU A 622 -3.11 9.42 8.40
N LEU A 623 -3.94 10.48 8.26
CA LEU A 623 -3.92 11.62 9.17
C LEU A 623 -4.10 11.18 10.62
N HIS A 624 -5.08 10.32 10.88
CA HIS A 624 -5.40 9.85 12.22
C HIS A 624 -4.28 8.97 12.80
N VAL A 625 -3.69 8.09 11.99
CA VAL A 625 -2.53 7.26 12.39
C VAL A 625 -1.34 8.14 12.76
N MET A 626 -0.95 9.08 11.89
CA MET A 626 0.20 9.96 12.13
C MET A 626 -0.01 10.86 13.32
N ALA A 627 -1.20 11.46 13.45
CA ALA A 627 -1.54 12.31 14.59
C ALA A 627 -1.52 11.56 15.92
N THR A 628 -2.08 10.37 15.95
CA THR A 628 -2.06 9.51 17.15
C THR A 628 -0.64 9.09 17.52
N ALA A 629 0.14 8.62 16.53
CA ALA A 629 1.49 8.11 16.76
C ALA A 629 2.47 9.21 17.19
N LEU A 630 2.39 10.40 16.61
CA LEU A 630 3.33 11.49 16.86
C LEU A 630 2.91 12.38 18.05
N PHE A 631 1.61 12.70 18.16
CA PHE A 631 1.10 13.76 19.04
C PHE A 631 0.08 13.29 20.08
N ASP A 632 -0.38 12.03 20.02
CA ASP A 632 -1.42 11.47 20.90
C ASP A 632 -2.72 12.28 20.88
N LYS A 633 -3.13 12.74 19.69
CA LYS A 633 -4.31 13.56 19.43
C LYS A 633 -5.01 13.11 18.15
N PRO A 634 -6.33 13.38 17.97
CA PRO A 634 -6.94 13.27 16.65
C PRO A 634 -6.34 14.33 15.70
N ALA A 635 -6.36 14.09 14.40
CA ALA A 635 -5.84 15.06 13.43
C ALA A 635 -6.81 16.23 13.18
N PHE A 636 -8.10 15.99 13.39
CA PHE A 636 -9.19 16.92 13.11
C PHE A 636 -10.34 16.73 14.10
N LYS A 637 -11.10 17.81 14.34
CA LYS A 637 -12.25 17.80 15.25
C LYS A 637 -13.56 17.46 14.54
N ASN A 638 -13.74 17.97 13.31
CA ASN A 638 -14.95 17.77 12.52
C ASN A 638 -14.60 17.30 11.11
N VAL A 639 -15.36 16.35 10.61
CA VAL A 639 -15.18 15.83 9.24
C VAL A 639 -16.52 15.66 8.54
N ILE A 640 -16.62 16.19 7.32
CA ILE A 640 -17.70 15.84 6.40
C ILE A 640 -17.18 14.74 5.47
N CYS A 641 -17.93 13.64 5.42
CA CYS A 641 -17.63 12.49 4.60
C CYS A 641 -18.79 12.30 3.60
N HIS A 642 -18.60 12.75 2.35
CA HIS A 642 -19.64 12.64 1.34
C HIS A 642 -19.55 11.32 0.54
N GLY A 643 -20.63 11.00 -0.19
CA GLY A 643 -20.70 9.82 -1.05
C GLY A 643 -19.81 9.96 -2.30
N ILE A 644 -19.76 8.89 -3.07
CA ILE A 644 -19.12 8.85 -4.40
C ILE A 644 -20.03 9.58 -5.39
N VAL A 645 -19.43 10.35 -6.31
CA VAL A 645 -20.12 11.14 -7.35
C VAL A 645 -19.85 10.51 -8.71
#